data_092249c759065a868a5e828c10e21900
#
_entry.id   092249c759065a868a5e828c10e21900
#
_cell.length_a   1.000
_cell.length_b   1.000
_cell.length_c   1.000
_cell.angle_alpha   90.00
_cell.angle_beta   90.00
_cell.angle_gamma   90.00
#
_symmetry.space_group_name_H-M   'P 1'
#
loop_
_entity.id
_entity.type
_entity.pdbx_description
1 polymer ?
#
loop_
_entity_poly.entity_id
_entity_poly.type
_entity_poly.pdbx_seq_one_letter_code
_entity_poly.pdbx_strand_id
1 'polypeptide(L)'
;MIIHGSLHKGIQYPMIKFAIIAESDMFGEDKKKRRKRRQPASEGERIRTVKELTVSAYVVHEGHGLGIYRGIENVEVDGVAKDYIKIEYGGGGSLYILATNLDMIQKYADKDTKQVKVNKMSGPEWTRTKTKVKGAVRELAMDLVKLYAARQESEGYVCGPDTVWQREFEEMFPYEETQDQLDAIEATKRDMESTKIMDRLVCGDVGFGKTEVAIRAAFKMVQEGRQCAVLVPTTILAQQHYNTFCQRMKEYPVNIGLLSRFRTKAEQKKTLEDLKAGRVDIVIGTHRLLSKDVEFKNLGLLVVDEEQRFGVTHKEKIKKIKENVDVLTLTATPIPRTMHMSLIGIRDMSLLEEAPVDRQPIQTYVMEYNDELIREAIMRELARGGQVYYVYNRVNGIDEIAAGLSELVPDASVAYAHGQMSERELEKIMYQFINGEIDVLVSTTIIETGLDISNVNTMIIHDADKLGLSQLYQLRGRVGRSNRTSYAFLMYKRDKMLKRLSAILGVTELGSGYRIAMRDLEIRGAGNLLGERQSGHMEAVGYDLYCKMLNQAVMEAKGEKIQEDFETSVDIDIDAFIPSAYIKNEFQKLDMYKRIASIQNADEYGEMLDELIDRFGELPKPAANLLLVALIRAEAHAAGVVQLVHKGKETRIYMH
;
A
#
# COMPACT_ATOMS: atom_id res chain seq x y z
N MET A 1 -44.70 -0.53 -0.71
CA MET A 1 -43.46 -0.12 -1.41
C MET A 1 -42.30 -0.60 -0.55
N ILE A 2 -41.50 -1.52 -1.05
CA ILE A 2 -40.30 -2.01 -0.33
C ILE A 2 -39.13 -1.21 -0.88
N ILE A 3 -38.43 -0.50 0.01
CA ILE A 3 -37.25 0.30 -0.35
C ILE A 3 -36.04 -0.42 0.24
N HIS A 4 -35.04 -0.71 -0.59
CA HIS A 4 -33.77 -1.23 -0.12
C HIS A 4 -32.87 -0.06 0.27
N GLY A 5 -32.48 0.00 1.55
CA GLY A 5 -31.56 0.98 2.11
C GLY A 5 -31.26 0.63 3.56
N SER A 6 -30.12 1.12 4.09
CA SER A 6 -29.77 1.00 5.49
C SER A 6 -29.93 2.35 6.20
N LEU A 7 -30.60 2.35 7.34
CA LEU A 7 -30.71 3.51 8.24
C LEU A 7 -29.80 3.27 9.44
N HIS A 8 -28.83 4.15 9.62
CA HIS A 8 -27.87 4.04 10.72
C HIS A 8 -28.41 4.62 12.04
N LYS A 9 -29.42 5.50 11.98
CA LYS A 9 -30.09 6.09 13.14
C LYS A 9 -31.56 6.32 12.85
N GLY A 10 -32.42 6.03 13.82
CA GLY A 10 -33.85 6.33 13.74
C GLY A 10 -34.13 7.82 13.88
N ILE A 11 -35.28 8.22 13.33
CA ILE A 11 -35.75 9.61 13.33
C ILE A 11 -37.13 9.65 13.97
N GLN A 12 -37.39 10.62 14.86
CA GLN A 12 -38.69 10.84 15.47
C GLN A 12 -39.25 12.21 15.09
N TYR A 13 -40.50 12.23 14.64
CA TYR A 13 -41.28 13.44 14.38
C TYR A 13 -42.48 13.49 15.30
N PRO A 14 -42.36 14.01 16.56
CA PRO A 14 -43.43 14.00 17.55
C PRO A 14 -44.68 14.71 17.11
N MET A 15 -44.53 15.81 16.30
CA MET A 15 -45.66 16.64 15.83
C MET A 15 -46.64 15.87 14.96
N ILE A 16 -46.17 14.92 14.17
CA ILE A 16 -46.97 14.08 13.27
C ILE A 16 -47.10 12.65 13.76
N LYS A 17 -46.64 12.37 14.95
CA LYS A 17 -46.64 11.01 15.60
C LYS A 17 -46.02 9.95 14.69
N PHE A 18 -44.93 10.29 14.02
CA PHE A 18 -44.21 9.39 13.12
C PHE A 18 -42.81 9.14 13.66
N ALA A 19 -42.39 7.87 13.68
CA ALA A 19 -41.05 7.48 14.05
C ALA A 19 -40.54 6.38 13.10
N ILE A 20 -39.27 6.48 12.71
CA ILE A 20 -38.52 5.42 12.02
C ILE A 20 -37.52 4.89 13.03
N ILE A 21 -37.57 3.60 13.29
CA ILE A 21 -36.66 2.91 14.25
C ILE A 21 -35.62 2.16 13.40
N ALA A 22 -34.36 2.47 13.61
CA ALA A 22 -33.26 1.73 13.00
C ALA A 22 -32.87 0.53 13.86
N GLU A 23 -32.16 -0.41 13.27
CA GLU A 23 -31.66 -1.61 13.97
C GLU A 23 -30.79 -1.25 15.19
N SER A 24 -29.98 -0.21 15.08
CA SER A 24 -29.17 0.33 16.19
C SER A 24 -29.96 0.89 17.36
N ASP A 25 -31.20 1.35 17.12
CA ASP A 25 -32.08 1.86 18.19
C ASP A 25 -32.74 0.74 18.98
N MET A 26 -32.96 -0.43 18.34
CA MET A 26 -33.60 -1.59 18.95
C MET A 26 -32.61 -2.49 19.71
N PHE A 27 -31.42 -2.69 19.16
CA PHE A 27 -30.45 -3.64 19.71
C PHE A 27 -29.27 -2.97 20.43
N GLY A 28 -29.28 -1.63 20.51
CA GLY A 28 -28.14 -0.85 20.95
C GLY A 28 -27.02 -0.90 19.92
N GLU A 29 -26.18 0.11 19.85
CA GLU A 29 -24.91 -0.05 19.17
C GLU A 29 -24.19 -1.20 19.89
N ASP A 30 -24.06 -2.33 19.23
CA ASP A 30 -23.02 -3.28 19.58
C ASP A 30 -21.75 -2.44 19.58
N LYS A 31 -21.29 -2.04 20.76
CA LYS A 31 -19.94 -1.57 20.95
C LYS A 31 -19.09 -2.76 20.58
N LYS A 32 -18.90 -2.96 19.26
CA LYS A 32 -17.74 -3.69 18.77
C LYS A 32 -16.62 -3.08 19.57
N LYS A 33 -16.14 -3.82 20.60
CA LYS A 33 -15.00 -3.43 21.42
C LYS A 33 -14.01 -2.85 20.44
N ARG A 34 -13.86 -1.50 20.46
CA ARG A 34 -12.88 -0.82 19.61
C ARG A 34 -11.61 -1.60 19.86
N ARG A 35 -11.19 -2.41 18.91
CA ARG A 35 -9.87 -3.01 18.94
C ARG A 35 -8.95 -1.82 19.13
N LYS A 36 -8.40 -1.68 20.35
CA LYS A 36 -7.33 -0.72 20.61
C LYS A 36 -6.27 -1.06 19.58
N ARG A 37 -6.29 -0.32 18.46
CA ARG A 37 -5.24 -0.41 17.47
C ARG A 37 -3.97 -0.07 18.21
N ARG A 38 -3.03 -0.99 18.26
CA ARG A 38 -1.70 -0.74 18.80
C ARG A 38 -1.22 0.57 18.21
N GLN A 39 -0.77 1.49 19.08
CA GLN A 39 0.13 2.53 18.62
C GLN A 39 1.22 1.83 17.83
N PRO A 40 1.58 2.29 16.63
CA PRO A 40 2.73 1.74 15.94
C PRO A 40 3.91 1.96 16.88
N ALA A 41 4.40 0.87 17.45
CA ALA A 41 5.73 0.89 18.02
C ALA A 41 6.64 1.35 16.89
N SER A 42 7.57 2.24 17.16
CA SER A 42 8.59 2.74 16.23
C SER A 42 9.58 1.66 15.77
N GLU A 43 9.24 0.41 15.91
CA GLU A 43 9.91 -0.76 15.38
C GLU A 43 9.19 -1.19 14.12
N GLY A 44 9.94 -1.20 13.00
CA GLY A 44 9.46 -1.55 11.68
C GLY A 44 8.54 -2.77 11.72
N GLU A 45 7.28 -2.56 11.37
CA GLU A 45 6.26 -3.60 11.36
C GLU A 45 6.77 -4.75 10.52
N ARG A 46 7.06 -5.88 11.17
CA ARG A 46 7.49 -7.12 10.50
C ARG A 46 6.45 -7.44 9.42
N ILE A 47 6.89 -7.41 8.18
CA ILE A 47 6.04 -7.66 7.01
C ILE A 47 5.43 -9.05 7.14
N ARG A 48 4.13 -9.13 7.44
CA ARG A 48 3.37 -10.37 7.65
C ARG A 48 2.98 -11.01 6.31
N THR A 49 3.94 -11.30 5.45
CA THR A 49 3.65 -11.89 4.14
C THR A 49 4.31 -13.25 3.95
N VAL A 50 3.77 -14.28 4.62
CA VAL A 50 3.99 -15.66 4.19
C VAL A 50 2.62 -16.29 3.96
N LYS A 51 1.93 -15.91 2.91
CA LYS A 51 0.63 -16.53 2.58
C LYS A 51 0.73 -17.78 1.72
N GLU A 52 1.90 -18.18 1.19
CA GLU A 52 2.00 -19.35 0.31
C GLU A 52 3.41 -19.94 0.25
N LEU A 53 3.86 -20.60 1.34
CA LEU A 53 4.94 -21.56 1.19
C LEU A 53 4.37 -22.85 0.59
N THR A 54 4.57 -23.02 -0.72
CA THR A 54 4.24 -24.27 -1.41
C THR A 54 5.40 -25.24 -1.31
N VAL A 55 5.11 -26.52 -1.17
CA VAL A 55 6.13 -27.57 -1.22
C VAL A 55 6.94 -27.43 -2.52
N SER A 56 8.26 -27.44 -2.38
CA SER A 56 9.25 -27.17 -3.45
C SER A 56 9.46 -25.68 -3.80
N ALA A 57 8.92 -24.72 -3.03
CA ALA A 57 9.32 -23.32 -3.13
C ALA A 57 10.75 -23.12 -2.63
N TYR A 58 11.45 -22.13 -3.21
CA TYR A 58 12.75 -21.71 -2.72
C TYR A 58 12.59 -20.82 -1.49
N VAL A 59 13.36 -21.11 -0.44
CA VAL A 59 13.36 -20.38 0.83
C VAL A 59 14.77 -19.98 1.22
N VAL A 60 14.89 -18.83 1.89
CA VAL A 60 16.16 -18.38 2.48
C VAL A 60 16.08 -18.54 3.99
N HIS A 61 17.05 -19.24 4.54
CA HIS A 61 17.30 -19.28 5.97
C HIS A 61 18.42 -18.32 6.33
N GLU A 62 18.25 -17.51 7.35
CA GLU A 62 19.19 -16.44 7.70
C GLU A 62 20.63 -16.95 7.94
N GLY A 63 20.79 -18.12 8.53
CA GLY A 63 22.09 -18.73 8.84
C GLY A 63 22.67 -19.61 7.72
N HIS A 64 21.82 -20.25 6.90
CA HIS A 64 22.23 -21.30 5.96
C HIS A 64 21.99 -20.96 4.48
N GLY A 65 21.31 -19.85 4.19
CA GLY A 65 21.07 -19.38 2.84
C GLY A 65 19.93 -20.08 2.13
N LEU A 66 20.02 -20.16 0.80
CA LEU A 66 18.97 -20.61 -0.09
C LEU A 66 18.81 -22.13 -0.08
N GLY A 67 17.63 -22.62 0.25
CA GLY A 67 17.20 -24.02 0.24
C GLY A 67 15.85 -24.22 -0.41
N ILE A 68 15.35 -25.44 -0.43
CA ILE A 68 14.05 -25.85 -0.98
C ILE A 68 13.18 -26.33 0.18
N TYR A 69 12.00 -25.72 0.35
CA TYR A 69 11.02 -26.13 1.34
C TYR A 69 10.38 -27.46 0.95
N ARG A 70 10.38 -28.45 1.86
CA ARG A 70 9.85 -29.79 1.62
C ARG A 70 8.59 -30.14 2.42
N GLY A 71 8.09 -29.20 3.23
CA GLY A 71 6.89 -29.43 4.05
C GLY A 71 7.18 -29.44 5.55
N ILE A 72 6.13 -29.74 6.32
CA ILE A 72 6.21 -29.92 7.77
C ILE A 72 6.23 -31.43 8.05
N GLU A 73 7.23 -31.88 8.79
CA GLU A 73 7.35 -33.27 9.25
C GLU A 73 7.19 -33.31 10.78
N ASN A 74 6.33 -34.21 11.28
CA ASN A 74 6.25 -34.49 12.70
C ASN A 74 7.34 -35.47 13.05
N VAL A 75 8.24 -35.08 13.90
CA VAL A 75 9.40 -35.90 14.32
C VAL A 75 9.35 -36.10 15.83
N GLU A 76 9.41 -37.34 16.24
CA GLU A 76 9.50 -37.74 17.64
C GLU A 76 10.97 -37.91 18.03
N VAL A 77 11.42 -37.12 19.00
CA VAL A 77 12.75 -37.17 19.55
C VAL A 77 12.67 -37.37 21.08
N ASP A 78 13.29 -38.39 21.60
CA ASP A 78 13.28 -38.71 23.03
C ASP A 78 11.86 -38.91 23.64
N GLY A 79 10.89 -39.39 22.84
CA GLY A 79 9.48 -39.60 23.25
C GLY A 79 8.63 -38.34 23.23
N VAL A 80 9.11 -37.22 22.66
CA VAL A 80 8.38 -35.95 22.50
C VAL A 80 8.18 -35.69 21.04
N ALA A 81 6.92 -35.48 20.64
CA ALA A 81 6.57 -35.17 19.26
C ALA A 81 6.53 -33.66 19.03
N LYS A 82 7.24 -33.19 18.01
CA LYS A 82 7.26 -31.79 17.58
C LYS A 82 7.18 -31.71 16.06
N ASP A 83 6.55 -30.64 15.54
CA ASP A 83 6.53 -30.38 14.11
C ASP A 83 7.75 -29.59 13.67
N TYR A 84 8.44 -30.10 12.64
CA TYR A 84 9.63 -29.48 12.06
C TYR A 84 9.39 -29.11 10.60
N ILE A 85 9.89 -27.95 10.21
CA ILE A 85 9.98 -27.52 8.83
C ILE A 85 11.22 -28.11 8.21
N LYS A 86 11.07 -28.85 7.12
CA LYS A 86 12.18 -29.45 6.38
C LYS A 86 12.61 -28.58 5.21
N ILE A 87 13.89 -28.23 5.18
CA ILE A 87 14.54 -27.51 4.09
C ILE A 87 15.66 -28.34 3.53
N GLU A 88 15.65 -28.59 2.23
CA GLU A 88 16.69 -29.33 1.51
C GLU A 88 17.69 -28.38 0.87
N TYR A 89 18.97 -28.68 1.03
CA TYR A 89 20.10 -27.91 0.50
C TYR A 89 20.87 -28.66 -0.59
N GLY A 90 21.68 -27.93 -1.36
CA GLY A 90 22.57 -28.52 -2.38
C GLY A 90 23.54 -29.52 -1.77
N GLY A 91 23.65 -30.72 -2.39
CA GLY A 91 24.49 -31.83 -1.88
C GLY A 91 23.75 -32.80 -0.97
N GLY A 92 22.40 -32.73 -0.88
CA GLY A 92 21.58 -33.70 -0.14
C GLY A 92 21.45 -33.45 1.36
N GLY A 93 21.96 -32.32 1.87
CA GLY A 93 21.78 -31.93 3.26
C GLY A 93 20.34 -31.44 3.52
N SER A 94 19.75 -31.82 4.65
CA SER A 94 18.42 -31.32 5.08
C SER A 94 18.55 -30.64 6.45
N LEU A 95 17.89 -29.49 6.58
CA LEU A 95 17.78 -28.75 7.83
C LEU A 95 16.36 -28.92 8.37
N TYR A 96 16.25 -29.24 9.65
CA TYR A 96 15.00 -29.33 10.38
C TYR A 96 14.91 -28.18 11.37
N ILE A 97 13.90 -27.34 11.24
CA ILE A 97 13.68 -26.16 12.08
C ILE A 97 12.33 -26.36 12.77
N LEU A 98 12.25 -26.08 14.06
CA LEU A 98 10.97 -26.13 14.78
C LEU A 98 9.95 -25.23 14.08
N ALA A 99 8.73 -25.71 13.92
CA ALA A 99 7.65 -24.94 13.28
C ALA A 99 7.34 -23.61 14.01
N THR A 100 7.72 -23.49 15.28
CA THR A 100 7.64 -22.25 16.06
C THR A 100 8.67 -21.20 15.66
N ASN A 101 9.74 -21.58 14.95
CA ASN A 101 10.80 -20.66 14.49
C ASN A 101 10.68 -20.38 12.99
N LEU A 102 9.45 -20.25 12.51
CA LEU A 102 9.15 -19.98 11.11
C LEU A 102 9.65 -18.60 10.63
N ASP A 103 9.85 -17.67 11.54
CA ASP A 103 10.42 -16.33 11.33
C ASP A 103 11.86 -16.34 10.81
N MET A 104 12.62 -17.43 11.06
CA MET A 104 13.96 -17.61 10.51
C MET A 104 13.99 -17.97 9.01
N ILE A 105 12.81 -18.22 8.41
CA ILE A 105 12.66 -18.67 7.02
C ILE A 105 11.86 -17.65 6.24
N GLN A 106 12.37 -17.30 5.07
CA GLN A 106 11.73 -16.35 4.16
C GLN A 106 11.53 -16.98 2.79
N LYS A 107 10.40 -16.73 2.16
CA LYS A 107 10.15 -17.18 0.78
C LYS A 107 11.02 -16.39 -0.18
N TYR A 108 11.75 -17.10 -1.03
CA TYR A 108 12.62 -16.50 -2.04
C TYR A 108 11.93 -16.44 -3.41
N ALA A 109 11.41 -17.59 -3.89
CA ALA A 109 10.75 -17.70 -5.18
C ALA A 109 9.86 -18.95 -5.25
N ASP A 110 8.91 -18.94 -6.19
CA ASP A 110 8.07 -20.11 -6.46
C ASP A 110 8.81 -21.18 -7.30
N LYS A 111 8.29 -22.39 -7.25
CA LYS A 111 8.80 -23.59 -7.95
C LYS A 111 9.07 -23.37 -9.44
N ASP A 112 8.28 -22.52 -10.10
CA ASP A 112 8.35 -22.29 -11.55
C ASP A 112 9.35 -21.18 -11.97
N THR A 113 10.10 -20.63 -11.01
CA THR A 113 11.17 -19.69 -11.31
C THR A 113 12.35 -20.44 -11.96
N LYS A 114 13.11 -19.77 -12.86
CA LYS A 114 14.34 -20.35 -13.45
C LYS A 114 15.17 -21.00 -12.35
N GLN A 115 15.74 -22.19 -12.62
CA GLN A 115 16.52 -22.94 -11.65
C GLN A 115 17.54 -22.04 -10.93
N VAL A 116 17.30 -21.81 -9.64
CA VAL A 116 18.19 -21.03 -8.78
C VAL A 116 19.17 -22.01 -8.13
N LYS A 117 20.45 -21.67 -8.11
CA LYS A 117 21.47 -22.53 -7.49
C LYS A 117 21.28 -22.50 -5.97
N VAL A 118 20.90 -23.64 -5.41
CA VAL A 118 20.72 -23.86 -3.97
C VAL A 118 22.08 -23.88 -3.25
N ASN A 119 22.19 -23.26 -2.08
CA ASN A 119 23.41 -23.26 -1.29
C ASN A 119 23.74 -24.65 -0.73
N LYS A 120 25.01 -24.91 -0.43
CA LYS A 120 25.42 -26.07 0.37
C LYS A 120 25.34 -25.70 1.85
N MET A 121 24.80 -26.60 2.68
CA MET A 121 24.52 -26.36 4.09
C MET A 121 25.78 -25.99 4.92
N SER A 122 26.97 -26.46 4.54
CA SER A 122 28.24 -26.22 5.25
C SER A 122 29.23 -25.35 4.44
N GLY A 123 28.78 -24.65 3.40
CA GLY A 123 29.67 -23.91 2.50
C GLY A 123 29.91 -22.45 2.96
N PRO A 124 31.13 -21.91 2.75
CA PRO A 124 31.43 -20.50 3.04
C PRO A 124 30.77 -19.52 2.06
N GLU A 125 30.08 -20.04 1.05
CA GLU A 125 29.47 -19.24 -0.03
C GLU A 125 28.42 -18.28 0.53
N TRP A 126 27.56 -18.75 1.44
CA TRP A 126 26.52 -17.93 2.06
C TRP A 126 27.10 -16.80 2.91
N THR A 127 28.07 -17.11 3.77
CA THR A 127 28.73 -16.12 4.63
C THR A 127 29.42 -15.05 3.80
N ARG A 128 30.08 -15.42 2.69
CA ARG A 128 30.69 -14.46 1.75
C ARG A 128 29.65 -13.57 1.09
N THR A 129 28.54 -14.15 0.63
CA THR A 129 27.42 -13.41 0.03
C THR A 129 26.84 -12.42 1.04
N LYS A 130 26.53 -12.87 2.26
CA LYS A 130 25.99 -12.04 3.34
C LYS A 130 26.94 -10.86 3.69
N THR A 131 28.25 -11.12 3.80
CA THR A 131 29.25 -10.09 4.09
C THR A 131 29.33 -9.05 2.96
N LYS A 132 29.33 -9.50 1.71
CA LYS A 132 29.36 -8.59 0.53
C LYS A 132 28.13 -7.71 0.50
N VAL A 133 26.94 -8.26 0.73
CA VAL A 133 25.69 -7.50 0.77
C VAL A 133 25.68 -6.54 1.94
N LYS A 134 26.14 -6.96 3.14
CA LYS A 134 26.25 -6.09 4.32
C LYS A 134 27.13 -4.86 4.06
N GLY A 135 28.25 -5.03 3.35
CA GLY A 135 29.13 -3.93 2.96
C GLY A 135 28.45 -2.91 2.03
N ALA A 136 27.78 -3.40 0.98
CA ALA A 136 27.06 -2.56 0.03
C ALA A 136 25.85 -1.83 0.68
N VAL A 137 25.16 -2.51 1.57
CA VAL A 137 24.03 -1.95 2.33
C VAL A 137 24.51 -0.84 3.29
N ARG A 138 25.67 -1.02 3.92
CA ARG A 138 26.26 -0.01 4.82
C ARG A 138 26.68 1.26 4.08
N GLU A 139 27.24 1.14 2.89
CA GLU A 139 27.57 2.29 2.04
C GLU A 139 26.29 3.06 1.65
N LEU A 140 25.25 2.35 1.23
CA LEU A 140 23.95 2.95 0.94
C LEU A 140 23.33 3.66 2.15
N ALA A 141 23.36 3.02 3.33
CA ALA A 141 22.82 3.57 4.56
C ALA A 141 23.54 4.89 4.94
N MET A 142 24.86 4.93 4.79
CA MET A 142 25.64 6.16 5.03
C MET A 142 25.25 7.30 4.08
N ASP A 143 25.03 6.99 2.79
CA ASP A 143 24.59 8.00 1.81
C ASP A 143 23.18 8.51 2.09
N LEU A 144 22.28 7.62 2.50
CA LEU A 144 20.92 7.96 2.88
C LEU A 144 20.91 8.83 4.16
N VAL A 145 21.66 8.45 5.18
CA VAL A 145 21.74 9.19 6.44
C VAL A 145 22.39 10.57 6.25
N LYS A 146 23.42 10.71 5.41
CA LYS A 146 24.00 12.02 5.07
C LYS A 146 22.99 12.95 4.42
N LEU A 147 22.18 12.40 3.48
CA LEU A 147 21.11 13.16 2.83
C LEU A 147 20.03 13.60 3.83
N TYR A 148 19.75 12.79 4.81
CA TYR A 148 18.76 13.04 5.83
C TYR A 148 19.28 13.96 6.94
N ALA A 149 20.52 13.78 7.38
CA ALA A 149 21.16 14.61 8.39
C ALA A 149 21.25 16.08 7.96
N ALA A 150 21.64 16.35 6.70
CA ALA A 150 21.65 17.70 6.15
C ALA A 150 20.29 18.40 6.23
N ARG A 151 19.19 17.63 6.19
CA ARG A 151 17.83 18.14 6.30
C ARG A 151 17.35 18.27 7.75
N GLN A 152 17.80 17.39 8.64
CA GLN A 152 17.48 17.48 10.08
C GLN A 152 18.21 18.63 10.79
N GLU A 153 19.35 19.08 10.28
CA GLU A 153 20.09 20.24 10.78
C GLU A 153 19.46 21.57 10.36
N SER A 154 18.56 21.55 9.36
CA SER A 154 17.84 22.76 8.92
C SER A 154 16.56 22.92 9.74
N GLU A 155 16.40 24.07 10.38
CA GLU A 155 15.17 24.42 11.07
C GLU A 155 14.05 24.73 10.06
N GLY A 156 12.92 24.01 10.17
CA GLY A 156 11.71 24.25 9.41
C GLY A 156 10.89 25.41 9.95
N TYR A 157 9.91 25.83 9.20
CA TYR A 157 8.89 26.73 9.73
C TYR A 157 7.95 25.95 10.65
N VAL A 158 7.73 26.45 11.85
CA VAL A 158 6.83 25.84 12.83
C VAL A 158 5.47 26.51 12.74
N CYS A 159 4.45 25.76 12.31
CA CYS A 159 3.06 26.25 12.31
C CYS A 159 2.51 26.32 13.74
N GLY A 160 1.64 27.29 13.99
CA GLY A 160 0.89 27.38 15.24
C GLY A 160 -0.15 26.25 15.39
N PRO A 161 -0.78 26.13 16.58
CA PRO A 161 -1.88 25.19 16.78
C PRO A 161 -3.10 25.57 15.91
N ASP A 162 -4.00 24.61 15.71
CA ASP A 162 -5.20 24.81 14.90
C ASP A 162 -6.03 26.02 15.35
N THR A 163 -6.29 26.92 14.40
CA THR A 163 -7.16 28.07 14.60
C THR A 163 -8.63 27.66 14.61
N VAL A 164 -9.53 28.58 14.96
CA VAL A 164 -10.98 28.38 14.84
C VAL A 164 -11.36 28.09 13.37
N TRP A 165 -10.77 28.83 12.42
CA TRP A 165 -11.04 28.62 10.99
C TRP A 165 -10.60 27.23 10.49
N GLN A 166 -9.49 26.67 11.02
CA GLN A 166 -9.07 25.32 10.69
C GLN A 166 -10.12 24.29 11.12
N ARG A 167 -10.65 24.43 12.32
CA ARG A 167 -11.67 23.50 12.85
C ARG A 167 -12.98 23.61 12.07
N GLU A 168 -13.48 24.82 11.81
CA GLU A 168 -14.66 25.05 11.00
C GLU A 168 -14.49 24.48 9.58
N PHE A 169 -13.33 24.70 8.97
CA PHE A 169 -13.01 24.16 7.67
C PHE A 169 -13.02 22.62 7.63
N GLU A 170 -12.56 21.97 8.68
CA GLU A 170 -12.59 20.52 8.81
C GLU A 170 -13.99 19.98 9.06
N GLU A 171 -14.77 20.63 9.91
CA GLU A 171 -16.17 20.28 10.17
C GLU A 171 -17.09 20.44 8.95
N MET A 172 -16.73 21.33 8.00
CA MET A 172 -17.45 21.49 6.73
C MET A 172 -17.16 20.38 5.70
N PHE A 173 -16.36 19.38 6.05
CA PHE A 173 -16.12 18.24 5.15
C PHE A 173 -17.40 17.41 5.00
N PRO A 174 -17.89 17.20 3.73
CA PRO A 174 -19.22 16.62 3.51
C PRO A 174 -19.31 15.11 3.71
N TYR A 175 -18.19 14.45 4.01
CA TYR A 175 -18.13 13.00 4.18
C TYR A 175 -17.66 12.65 5.59
N GLU A 176 -17.97 11.44 6.05
CA GLU A 176 -17.43 10.90 7.29
C GLU A 176 -16.00 10.40 7.08
N GLU A 177 -15.07 10.90 7.88
CA GLU A 177 -13.67 10.48 7.81
C GLU A 177 -13.48 9.09 8.39
N THR A 178 -12.61 8.31 7.74
CA THR A 178 -12.12 7.06 8.33
C THR A 178 -11.08 7.34 9.41
N GLN A 179 -10.87 6.38 10.31
CA GLN A 179 -9.87 6.54 11.37
C GLN A 179 -8.47 6.76 10.79
N ASP A 180 -8.12 6.05 9.71
CA ASP A 180 -6.84 6.21 9.03
C ASP A 180 -6.64 7.62 8.44
N GLN A 181 -7.72 8.23 7.93
CA GLN A 181 -7.68 9.61 7.45
C GLN A 181 -7.42 10.59 8.59
N LEU A 182 -8.12 10.44 9.72
CA LEU A 182 -7.93 11.28 10.91
C LEU A 182 -6.51 11.14 11.44
N ASP A 183 -6.01 9.92 11.58
CA ASP A 183 -4.65 9.65 12.04
C ASP A 183 -3.60 10.28 11.10
N ALA A 184 -3.81 10.21 9.79
CA ALA A 184 -2.92 10.82 8.80
C ALA A 184 -2.95 12.36 8.84
N ILE A 185 -4.12 12.96 9.02
CA ILE A 185 -4.30 14.41 9.17
C ILE A 185 -3.60 14.89 10.44
N GLU A 186 -3.83 14.21 11.56
CA GLU A 186 -3.23 14.56 12.86
C GLU A 186 -1.71 14.42 12.82
N ALA A 187 -1.20 13.34 12.23
CA ALA A 187 0.24 13.14 12.05
C ALA A 187 0.86 14.22 11.16
N THR A 188 0.19 14.61 10.07
CA THR A 188 0.67 15.68 9.17
C THR A 188 0.71 17.03 9.91
N LYS A 189 -0.34 17.38 10.67
CA LYS A 189 -0.37 18.62 11.46
C LYS A 189 0.73 18.64 12.52
N ARG A 190 0.94 17.53 13.22
CA ARG A 190 2.00 17.39 14.23
C ARG A 190 3.40 17.60 13.64
N ASP A 191 3.63 17.08 12.42
CA ASP A 191 4.90 17.33 11.73
C ASP A 191 5.06 18.81 11.39
N MET A 192 4.01 19.47 10.88
CA MET A 192 4.03 20.91 10.56
C MET A 192 4.22 21.81 11.80
N GLU A 193 3.83 21.34 12.98
CA GLU A 193 3.97 22.01 14.27
C GLU A 193 5.32 21.69 14.94
N SER A 194 6.15 20.86 14.32
CA SER A 194 7.49 20.52 14.81
C SER A 194 8.57 21.43 14.24
N THR A 195 9.72 21.47 14.87
CA THR A 195 10.91 22.21 14.36
C THR A 195 11.58 21.52 13.18
N LYS A 196 11.23 20.25 12.93
CA LYS A 196 11.80 19.44 11.84
C LYS A 196 11.03 19.70 10.55
N ILE A 197 11.76 19.84 9.44
CA ILE A 197 11.15 19.95 8.11
C ILE A 197 10.42 18.63 7.78
N MET A 198 9.11 18.70 7.57
CA MET A 198 8.28 17.55 7.26
C MET A 198 8.67 16.92 5.91
N ASP A 199 8.77 15.58 5.86
CA ASP A 199 8.77 14.78 4.62
C ASP A 199 7.90 13.55 4.83
N ARG A 200 6.60 13.75 4.69
CA ARG A 200 5.62 12.71 4.92
C ARG A 200 5.09 12.12 3.62
N LEU A 201 5.00 10.79 3.58
CA LEU A 201 4.33 10.05 2.52
C LEU A 201 2.94 9.60 2.99
N VAL A 202 1.90 10.04 2.31
CA VAL A 202 0.54 9.51 2.49
C VAL A 202 0.26 8.49 1.40
N CYS A 203 0.17 7.23 1.80
CA CYS A 203 -0.10 6.11 0.92
C CYS A 203 -1.51 5.58 1.17
N GLY A 204 -2.29 5.36 0.12
CA GLY A 204 -3.64 4.81 0.23
C GLY A 204 -4.22 4.60 -1.16
N ASP A 205 -5.20 3.72 -1.25
CA ASP A 205 -5.83 3.40 -2.52
C ASP A 205 -6.45 4.63 -3.21
N VAL A 206 -6.71 4.49 -4.49
CA VAL A 206 -7.40 5.51 -5.26
C VAL A 206 -8.79 5.74 -4.65
N GLY A 207 -9.11 7.01 -4.33
CA GLY A 207 -10.39 7.36 -3.71
C GLY A 207 -10.46 7.21 -2.18
N PHE A 208 -9.35 6.99 -1.50
CA PHE A 208 -9.27 6.91 -0.02
C PHE A 208 -9.05 8.26 0.66
N GLY A 209 -9.31 9.37 -0.02
CA GLY A 209 -9.30 10.70 0.58
C GLY A 209 -7.91 11.31 0.81
N LYS A 210 -6.82 10.80 0.19
CA LYS A 210 -5.47 11.38 0.29
C LYS A 210 -5.45 12.89 0.01
N THR A 211 -6.26 13.33 -0.95
CA THR A 211 -6.35 14.75 -1.34
C THR A 211 -6.87 15.62 -0.21
N GLU A 212 -7.80 15.13 0.62
CA GLU A 212 -8.32 15.90 1.77
C GLU A 212 -7.22 16.14 2.83
N VAL A 213 -6.33 15.16 3.06
CA VAL A 213 -5.17 15.36 3.93
C VAL A 213 -4.31 16.53 3.42
N ALA A 214 -4.06 16.58 2.11
CA ALA A 214 -3.29 17.66 1.49
C ALA A 214 -4.02 19.01 1.53
N ILE A 215 -5.34 19.03 1.36
CA ILE A 215 -6.17 20.24 1.41
C ILE A 215 -6.10 20.85 2.82
N ARG A 216 -6.24 20.03 3.88
CA ARG A 216 -6.18 20.52 5.28
C ARG A 216 -4.78 21.02 5.64
N ALA A 217 -3.74 20.34 5.19
CA ALA A 217 -2.35 20.80 5.37
C ALA A 217 -2.09 22.12 4.62
N ALA A 218 -2.57 22.24 3.37
CA ALA A 218 -2.44 23.48 2.60
C ALA A 218 -3.21 24.65 3.25
N PHE A 219 -4.41 24.40 3.76
CA PHE A 219 -5.19 25.44 4.45
C PHE A 219 -4.50 25.89 5.73
N LYS A 220 -3.96 24.98 6.53
CA LYS A 220 -3.15 25.31 7.73
C LYS A 220 -1.94 26.20 7.38
N MET A 221 -1.21 25.84 6.32
CA MET A 221 -0.04 26.62 5.89
C MET A 221 -0.40 28.03 5.41
N VAL A 222 -1.53 28.17 4.71
CA VAL A 222 -2.03 29.47 4.22
C VAL A 222 -2.43 30.37 5.38
N GLN A 223 -3.04 29.85 6.45
CA GLN A 223 -3.36 30.63 7.65
C GLN A 223 -2.14 31.22 8.33
N GLU A 224 -0.98 30.59 8.19
CA GLU A 224 0.32 31.11 8.65
C GLU A 224 0.91 32.18 7.70
N GLY A 225 0.17 32.60 6.67
CA GLY A 225 0.60 33.58 5.68
C GLY A 225 1.70 33.05 4.75
N ARG A 226 1.83 31.72 4.60
CA ARG A 226 2.79 31.08 3.71
C ARG A 226 2.13 30.46 2.50
N GLN A 227 2.89 30.36 1.42
CA GLN A 227 2.40 29.80 0.16
C GLN A 227 2.51 28.28 0.13
N CYS A 228 1.54 27.65 -0.56
CA CYS A 228 1.54 26.23 -0.83
C CYS A 228 1.63 25.96 -2.34
N ALA A 229 2.46 24.99 -2.74
CA ALA A 229 2.55 24.52 -4.11
C ALA A 229 2.05 23.08 -4.20
N VAL A 230 1.14 22.79 -5.15
CA VAL A 230 0.62 21.45 -5.43
C VAL A 230 1.09 20.99 -6.80
N LEU A 231 2.03 20.07 -6.82
CA LEU A 231 2.66 19.55 -8.02
C LEU A 231 2.01 18.22 -8.43
N VAL A 232 1.50 18.17 -9.65
CA VAL A 232 0.81 17.00 -10.21
C VAL A 232 1.37 16.61 -11.57
N PRO A 233 1.27 15.33 -11.99
CA PRO A 233 1.92 14.85 -13.21
C PRO A 233 1.27 15.30 -14.52
N THR A 234 -0.04 15.59 -14.54
CA THR A 234 -0.80 15.90 -15.77
C THR A 234 -1.63 17.18 -15.65
N THR A 235 -1.91 17.80 -16.80
CA THR A 235 -2.73 19.03 -16.89
C THR A 235 -4.16 18.81 -16.42
N ILE A 236 -4.74 17.65 -16.74
CA ILE A 236 -6.12 17.32 -16.37
C ILE A 236 -6.22 17.14 -14.86
N LEU A 237 -5.25 16.46 -14.25
CA LEU A 237 -5.19 16.31 -12.79
C LEU A 237 -4.98 17.67 -12.10
N ALA A 238 -4.19 18.57 -12.70
CA ALA A 238 -4.02 19.93 -12.18
C ALA A 238 -5.35 20.70 -12.18
N GLN A 239 -6.14 20.59 -13.24
CA GLN A 239 -7.46 21.21 -13.31
C GLN A 239 -8.42 20.61 -12.28
N GLN A 240 -8.38 19.28 -12.09
CA GLN A 240 -9.23 18.59 -11.13
C GLN A 240 -8.90 19.00 -9.69
N HIS A 241 -7.63 19.00 -9.31
CA HIS A 241 -7.21 19.51 -8.01
C HIS A 241 -7.58 20.99 -7.83
N TYR A 242 -7.38 21.80 -8.85
CA TYR A 242 -7.78 23.22 -8.82
C TYR A 242 -9.26 23.37 -8.49
N ASN A 243 -10.13 22.65 -9.20
CA ASN A 243 -11.56 22.70 -8.95
C ASN A 243 -11.92 22.24 -7.52
N THR A 244 -11.31 21.14 -7.06
CA THR A 244 -11.56 20.59 -5.71
C THR A 244 -11.11 21.58 -4.63
N PHE A 245 -9.92 22.15 -4.76
CA PHE A 245 -9.40 23.14 -3.81
C PHE A 245 -10.26 24.41 -3.80
N CYS A 246 -10.64 24.93 -4.97
CA CYS A 246 -11.52 26.08 -5.08
C CYS A 246 -12.89 25.81 -4.44
N GLN A 247 -13.45 24.64 -4.64
CA GLN A 247 -14.74 24.26 -4.05
C GLN A 247 -14.65 24.17 -2.52
N ARG A 248 -13.61 23.51 -2.00
CA ARG A 248 -13.40 23.33 -0.54
C ARG A 248 -13.13 24.64 0.17
N MET A 249 -12.41 25.58 -0.46
CA MET A 249 -11.99 26.86 0.13
C MET A 249 -12.86 28.03 -0.28
N LYS A 250 -14.03 27.79 -0.90
CA LYS A 250 -14.89 28.83 -1.47
C LYS A 250 -15.32 29.91 -0.48
N GLU A 251 -15.49 29.54 0.79
CA GLU A 251 -15.97 30.42 1.85
C GLU A 251 -14.84 31.16 2.58
N TYR A 252 -13.59 30.90 2.19
CA TYR A 252 -12.41 31.47 2.83
C TYR A 252 -11.65 32.39 1.89
N PRO A 253 -10.97 33.43 2.39
CA PRO A 253 -10.23 34.39 1.57
C PRO A 253 -8.88 33.81 1.10
N VAL A 254 -8.92 32.68 0.38
CA VAL A 254 -7.73 31.99 -0.14
C VAL A 254 -7.70 32.12 -1.65
N ASN A 255 -6.59 32.65 -2.18
CA ASN A 255 -6.38 32.83 -3.61
C ASN A 255 -5.64 31.64 -4.20
N ILE A 256 -6.32 30.90 -5.10
CA ILE A 256 -5.77 29.70 -5.73
C ILE A 256 -5.42 29.99 -7.19
N GLY A 257 -4.16 29.78 -7.56
CA GLY A 257 -3.66 29.91 -8.93
C GLY A 257 -3.47 28.56 -9.62
N LEU A 258 -3.67 28.53 -10.94
CA LEU A 258 -3.43 27.35 -11.78
C LEU A 258 -2.33 27.66 -12.81
N LEU A 259 -1.23 26.89 -12.77
CA LEU A 259 -0.16 26.93 -13.76
C LEU A 259 -0.16 25.65 -14.61
N SER A 260 -1.01 25.63 -15.61
CA SER A 260 -1.13 24.53 -16.56
C SER A 260 -1.32 25.08 -17.98
N ARG A 261 -1.23 24.22 -18.99
CA ARG A 261 -1.45 24.60 -20.39
C ARG A 261 -2.87 24.97 -20.70
N PHE A 262 -3.85 24.67 -19.83
CA PHE A 262 -5.23 25.15 -19.96
C PHE A 262 -5.37 26.66 -19.78
N ARG A 263 -4.35 27.32 -19.23
CA ARG A 263 -4.32 28.77 -19.07
C ARG A 263 -3.56 29.43 -20.21
N THR A 264 -4.07 30.54 -20.68
CA THR A 264 -3.41 31.36 -21.68
C THR A 264 -2.05 31.88 -21.16
N LYS A 265 -1.14 32.25 -22.05
CA LYS A 265 0.15 32.83 -21.67
C LYS A 265 -0.01 34.09 -20.81
N ALA A 266 -1.04 34.89 -21.07
CA ALA A 266 -1.33 36.11 -20.29
C ALA A 266 -1.77 35.76 -18.87
N GLU A 267 -2.67 34.77 -18.70
CA GLU A 267 -3.10 34.31 -17.39
C GLU A 267 -1.96 33.67 -16.60
N GLN A 268 -1.13 32.84 -17.25
CA GLN A 268 0.05 32.27 -16.60
C GLN A 268 1.02 33.36 -16.13
N LYS A 269 1.29 34.38 -16.95
CA LYS A 269 2.14 35.50 -16.58
C LYS A 269 1.58 36.25 -15.37
N LYS A 270 0.29 36.56 -15.38
CA LYS A 270 -0.39 37.18 -14.23
C LYS A 270 -0.27 36.32 -12.97
N THR A 271 -0.51 35.01 -13.06
CA THR A 271 -0.38 34.08 -11.91
C THR A 271 1.05 34.09 -11.38
N LEU A 272 2.08 34.14 -12.24
CA LEU A 272 3.48 34.20 -11.81
C LEU A 272 3.81 35.52 -11.10
N GLU A 273 3.32 36.65 -11.62
CA GLU A 273 3.49 37.96 -10.98
C GLU A 273 2.78 38.01 -9.63
N ASP A 274 1.58 37.47 -9.55
CA ASP A 274 0.80 37.39 -8.31
C ASP A 274 1.42 36.43 -7.29
N LEU A 275 2.00 35.32 -7.75
CA LEU A 275 2.74 34.37 -6.90
C LEU A 275 3.98 35.01 -6.28
N LYS A 276 4.77 35.71 -7.09
CA LYS A 276 5.96 36.42 -6.64
C LYS A 276 5.62 37.56 -5.67
N ALA A 277 4.52 38.24 -5.87
CA ALA A 277 4.00 39.29 -4.99
C ALA A 277 3.37 38.75 -3.69
N GLY A 278 3.10 37.45 -3.60
CA GLY A 278 2.42 36.80 -2.47
C GLY A 278 0.91 37.06 -2.45
N ARG A 279 0.28 37.30 -3.62
CA ARG A 279 -1.16 37.42 -3.77
C ARG A 279 -1.86 36.11 -4.09
N VAL A 280 -1.11 35.11 -4.53
CA VAL A 280 -1.56 33.72 -4.67
C VAL A 280 -1.05 32.93 -3.49
N ASP A 281 -1.98 32.34 -2.75
CA ASP A 281 -1.70 31.55 -1.54
C ASP A 281 -1.39 30.08 -1.88
N ILE A 282 -2.16 29.50 -2.81
CA ILE A 282 -1.97 28.13 -3.26
C ILE A 282 -1.82 28.13 -4.78
N VAL A 283 -0.75 27.53 -5.29
CA VAL A 283 -0.56 27.34 -6.71
C VAL A 283 -0.58 25.86 -7.08
N ILE A 284 -1.43 25.48 -8.01
CA ILE A 284 -1.54 24.09 -8.49
C ILE A 284 -0.99 24.05 -9.92
N GLY A 285 -0.17 23.05 -10.23
CA GLY A 285 0.34 22.93 -11.58
C GLY A 285 1.13 21.66 -11.83
N THR A 286 1.57 21.51 -13.07
CA THR A 286 2.40 20.41 -13.53
C THR A 286 3.88 20.74 -13.38
N HIS A 287 4.75 20.00 -14.08
CA HIS A 287 6.20 20.30 -14.15
C HIS A 287 6.53 21.76 -14.48
N ARG A 288 5.57 22.56 -14.94
CA ARG A 288 5.67 24.02 -15.15
C ARG A 288 6.04 24.75 -13.85
N LEU A 289 5.58 24.26 -12.70
CA LEU A 289 5.96 24.79 -11.37
C LEU A 289 7.46 24.68 -11.07
N LEU A 290 8.16 23.75 -11.72
CA LEU A 290 9.60 23.54 -11.55
C LEU A 290 10.47 24.37 -12.53
N SER A 291 9.87 25.30 -13.26
CA SER A 291 10.58 26.17 -14.21
C SER A 291 11.29 27.30 -13.48
N LYS A 292 12.39 27.81 -14.05
CA LYS A 292 13.25 28.82 -13.42
C LYS A 292 12.58 30.18 -13.18
N ASP A 293 11.52 30.47 -13.93
CA ASP A 293 10.76 31.73 -13.84
C ASP A 293 9.64 31.70 -12.79
N VAL A 294 9.48 30.58 -12.08
CA VAL A 294 8.53 30.46 -10.97
C VAL A 294 9.26 30.83 -9.68
N GLU A 295 8.89 31.98 -9.14
CA GLU A 295 9.45 32.50 -7.90
C GLU A 295 8.34 32.62 -6.85
N PHE A 296 8.56 32.01 -5.68
CA PHE A 296 7.68 32.12 -4.52
C PHE A 296 8.18 33.23 -3.59
N LYS A 297 7.25 33.96 -2.97
CA LYS A 297 7.61 34.91 -1.95
C LYS A 297 8.03 34.21 -0.64
N ASN A 298 7.26 33.19 -0.21
CA ASN A 298 7.46 32.51 1.06
C ASN A 298 6.82 31.11 1.02
N LEU A 299 7.33 30.24 0.16
CA LEU A 299 6.86 28.85 0.08
C LEU A 299 7.05 28.13 1.42
N GLY A 300 5.98 27.58 1.99
CA GLY A 300 6.00 26.79 3.23
C GLY A 300 5.70 25.31 3.02
N LEU A 301 4.81 24.96 2.07
CA LEU A 301 4.41 23.58 1.83
C LEU A 301 4.49 23.22 0.34
N LEU A 302 5.09 22.09 0.04
CA LEU A 302 5.06 21.43 -1.27
C LEU A 302 4.30 20.13 -1.18
N VAL A 303 3.14 20.05 -1.83
CA VAL A 303 2.39 18.82 -2.04
C VAL A 303 2.81 18.20 -3.37
N VAL A 304 3.19 16.93 -3.40
CA VAL A 304 3.56 16.20 -4.62
C VAL A 304 2.63 15.01 -4.78
N ASP A 305 1.79 15.04 -5.80
CA ASP A 305 0.93 13.89 -6.11
C ASP A 305 1.60 12.99 -7.14
N GLU A 306 1.56 11.68 -6.89
CA GLU A 306 2.11 10.62 -7.75
C GLU A 306 3.59 10.89 -8.16
N GLU A 307 4.47 11.13 -7.17
CA GLU A 307 5.91 11.45 -7.35
C GLU A 307 6.63 10.50 -8.32
N GLN A 308 6.21 9.25 -8.40
CA GLN A 308 6.82 8.23 -9.26
C GLN A 308 6.70 8.55 -10.77
N ARG A 309 5.73 9.38 -11.15
CA ARG A 309 5.49 9.72 -12.55
C ARG A 309 6.36 10.85 -13.08
N PHE A 310 7.12 11.50 -12.20
CA PHE A 310 8.06 12.53 -12.63
C PHE A 310 9.38 11.93 -13.10
N GLY A 311 9.91 12.49 -14.19
CA GLY A 311 11.22 12.10 -14.73
C GLY A 311 12.38 12.47 -13.81
N VAL A 312 13.55 11.89 -14.04
CA VAL A 312 14.76 12.07 -13.20
C VAL A 312 15.11 13.54 -12.99
N THR A 313 15.12 14.34 -14.06
CA THR A 313 15.44 15.79 -14.01
C THR A 313 14.46 16.59 -13.14
N HIS A 314 13.18 16.22 -13.16
CA HIS A 314 12.16 16.85 -12.32
C HIS A 314 12.34 16.45 -10.85
N LYS A 315 12.66 15.19 -10.59
CA LYS A 315 12.93 14.69 -9.22
C LYS A 315 14.13 15.39 -8.58
N GLU A 316 15.17 15.70 -9.34
CA GLU A 316 16.31 16.48 -8.85
C GLU A 316 15.91 17.92 -8.48
N LYS A 317 15.04 18.56 -9.28
CA LYS A 317 14.52 19.89 -8.95
C LYS A 317 13.63 19.87 -7.72
N ILE A 318 12.74 18.88 -7.62
CA ILE A 318 11.90 18.66 -6.44
C ILE A 318 12.78 18.50 -5.20
N LYS A 319 13.87 17.72 -5.31
CA LYS A 319 14.81 17.50 -4.21
C LYS A 319 15.41 18.80 -3.68
N LYS A 320 15.77 19.75 -4.57
CA LYS A 320 16.30 21.07 -4.16
C LYS A 320 15.26 21.93 -3.42
N ILE A 321 14.00 21.88 -3.86
CA ILE A 321 12.91 22.60 -3.16
C ILE A 321 12.65 21.97 -1.79
N LYS A 322 12.78 20.66 -1.68
CA LYS A 322 12.59 19.89 -0.44
C LYS A 322 13.58 20.27 0.69
N GLU A 323 14.68 20.92 0.42
CA GLU A 323 15.73 21.19 1.42
C GLU A 323 15.24 22.12 2.54
N ASN A 324 14.32 23.07 2.25
CA ASN A 324 13.89 24.10 3.20
C ASN A 324 12.37 24.26 3.31
N VAL A 325 11.58 23.31 2.82
CA VAL A 325 10.12 23.39 2.72
C VAL A 325 9.52 22.08 3.19
N ASP A 326 8.42 22.16 3.91
CA ASP A 326 7.62 20.98 4.26
C ASP A 326 7.10 20.27 3.02
N VAL A 327 7.19 18.96 3.02
CA VAL A 327 6.78 18.15 1.86
C VAL A 327 5.80 17.08 2.25
N LEU A 328 4.66 17.10 1.59
CA LEU A 328 3.65 16.07 1.67
C LEU A 328 3.54 15.37 0.31
N THR A 329 3.84 14.09 0.27
CA THR A 329 3.73 13.29 -0.96
C THR A 329 2.54 12.36 -0.89
N LEU A 330 1.72 12.34 -1.94
CA LEU A 330 0.56 11.47 -2.06
C LEU A 330 0.86 10.38 -3.08
N THR A 331 0.46 9.14 -2.80
CA THR A 331 0.58 8.05 -3.77
C THR A 331 -0.48 6.96 -3.56
N ALA A 332 -0.97 6.38 -4.65
CA ALA A 332 -1.85 5.23 -4.60
C ALA A 332 -1.05 3.92 -4.50
N THR A 333 0.12 3.88 -5.14
CA THR A 333 1.00 2.70 -5.10
C THR A 333 2.42 3.20 -4.88
N PRO A 334 2.97 3.07 -3.66
CA PRO A 334 4.32 3.50 -3.40
C PRO A 334 5.29 2.71 -4.30
N ILE A 335 6.24 3.42 -4.91
CA ILE A 335 7.37 2.72 -5.54
C ILE A 335 8.10 1.97 -4.42
N PRO A 336 8.57 0.76 -4.68
CA PRO A 336 9.31 -0.01 -3.69
C PRO A 336 10.44 0.78 -3.00
N ARG A 337 11.16 1.64 -3.74
CA ARG A 337 12.19 2.52 -3.16
C ARG A 337 11.64 3.51 -2.13
N THR A 338 10.56 4.21 -2.45
CA THR A 338 9.94 5.21 -1.55
C THR A 338 9.37 4.53 -0.31
N MET A 339 8.76 3.37 -0.49
CA MET A 339 8.26 2.53 0.57
C MET A 339 9.40 2.02 1.48
N HIS A 340 10.52 1.59 0.91
CA HIS A 340 11.70 1.21 1.68
C HIS A 340 12.24 2.35 2.55
N MET A 341 12.34 3.57 2.00
CA MET A 341 12.79 4.73 2.75
C MET A 341 11.89 5.03 3.96
N SER A 342 10.61 4.76 3.83
CA SER A 342 9.64 4.93 4.92
C SER A 342 9.70 3.79 5.94
N LEU A 343 9.82 2.55 5.50
CA LEU A 343 9.96 1.37 6.38
C LEU A 343 11.23 1.40 7.23
N ILE A 344 12.29 2.06 6.73
CA ILE A 344 13.57 2.22 7.43
C ILE A 344 13.56 3.46 8.35
N GLY A 345 12.43 4.17 8.46
CA GLY A 345 12.33 5.37 9.30
C GLY A 345 13.14 6.58 8.78
N ILE A 346 13.44 6.60 7.48
CA ILE A 346 14.08 7.75 6.82
C ILE A 346 13.04 8.78 6.39
N ARG A 347 11.80 8.35 6.16
CA ARG A 347 10.69 9.17 5.74
C ARG A 347 9.43 8.77 6.51
N ASP A 348 8.73 9.76 7.06
CA ASP A 348 7.46 9.52 7.75
C ASP A 348 6.39 9.04 6.79
N MET A 349 5.55 8.08 7.23
CA MET A 349 4.52 7.48 6.40
C MET A 349 3.18 7.36 7.15
N SER A 350 2.12 7.68 6.45
CA SER A 350 0.74 7.41 6.87
C SER A 350 0.07 6.48 5.85
N LEU A 351 -0.53 5.41 6.32
CA LEU A 351 -1.25 4.44 5.48
C LEU A 351 -2.75 4.65 5.63
N LEU A 352 -3.47 4.74 4.51
CA LEU A 352 -4.92 4.74 4.45
C LEU A 352 -5.36 3.37 3.92
N GLU A 353 -5.70 2.45 4.81
CA GLU A 353 -6.12 1.09 4.46
C GLU A 353 -7.65 0.93 4.57
N GLU A 354 -8.29 1.80 5.33
CA GLU A 354 -9.72 1.80 5.56
C GLU A 354 -10.45 2.51 4.42
N ALA A 355 -11.36 1.80 3.76
CA ALA A 355 -12.16 2.39 2.68
C ALA A 355 -13.21 3.35 3.26
N PRO A 356 -13.51 4.48 2.59
CA PRO A 356 -14.66 5.31 2.94
C PRO A 356 -15.97 4.51 2.95
N VAL A 357 -16.87 4.86 3.87
CA VAL A 357 -18.11 4.09 4.15
C VAL A 357 -18.97 3.88 2.90
N ASP A 358 -19.04 4.86 2.01
CA ASP A 358 -19.89 4.82 0.82
C ASP A 358 -19.26 4.04 -0.36
N ARG A 359 -18.06 3.50 -0.19
CA ARG A 359 -17.34 2.84 -1.29
C ARG A 359 -17.62 1.35 -1.34
N GLN A 360 -18.26 0.92 -2.44
CA GLN A 360 -18.50 -0.50 -2.69
C GLN A 360 -17.30 -1.20 -3.33
N PRO A 361 -17.04 -2.47 -2.99
CA PRO A 361 -16.03 -3.28 -3.66
C PRO A 361 -16.32 -3.42 -5.16
N ILE A 362 -15.26 -3.33 -5.98
CA ILE A 362 -15.36 -3.48 -7.43
C ILE A 362 -15.46 -4.97 -7.76
N GLN A 363 -16.57 -5.38 -8.40
CA GLN A 363 -16.77 -6.75 -8.87
C GLN A 363 -15.75 -7.03 -9.99
N THR A 364 -14.77 -7.88 -9.70
CA THR A 364 -13.68 -8.15 -10.62
C THR A 364 -13.81 -9.55 -11.21
N TYR A 365 -13.81 -9.63 -12.55
CA TYR A 365 -13.89 -10.87 -13.30
C TYR A 365 -12.63 -11.05 -14.13
N VAL A 366 -12.06 -12.25 -14.08
CA VAL A 366 -10.95 -12.67 -14.95
C VAL A 366 -11.50 -13.71 -15.90
N MET A 367 -11.49 -13.41 -17.19
CA MET A 367 -12.15 -14.26 -18.18
C MET A 367 -11.43 -14.23 -19.52
N GLU A 368 -11.71 -15.25 -20.32
CA GLU A 368 -11.28 -15.29 -21.72
C GLU A 368 -11.99 -14.22 -22.54
N TYR A 369 -11.29 -13.65 -23.54
CA TYR A 369 -11.83 -12.65 -24.45
C TYR A 369 -13.10 -13.17 -25.16
N ASN A 370 -14.20 -12.40 -25.07
CA ASN A 370 -15.48 -12.76 -25.67
C ASN A 370 -16.27 -11.47 -26.03
N ASP A 371 -16.61 -11.33 -27.32
CA ASP A 371 -17.32 -10.16 -27.83
C ASP A 371 -18.75 -10.03 -27.29
N GLU A 372 -19.44 -11.16 -27.07
CA GLU A 372 -20.82 -11.13 -26.54
C GLU A 372 -20.85 -10.60 -25.12
N LEU A 373 -19.89 -11.01 -24.26
CA LEU A 373 -19.77 -10.51 -22.90
C LEU A 373 -19.36 -9.05 -22.85
N ILE A 374 -18.49 -8.59 -23.79
CA ILE A 374 -18.13 -7.18 -23.93
C ILE A 374 -19.36 -6.35 -24.26
N ARG A 375 -20.13 -6.78 -25.24
CA ARG A 375 -21.38 -6.15 -25.66
C ARG A 375 -22.36 -6.03 -24.49
N GLU A 376 -22.59 -7.15 -23.78
CA GLU A 376 -23.50 -7.18 -22.63
C GLU A 376 -23.03 -6.21 -21.50
N ALA A 377 -21.74 -6.21 -21.18
CA ALA A 377 -21.17 -5.34 -20.17
C ALA A 377 -21.33 -3.85 -20.53
N ILE A 378 -21.09 -3.48 -21.80
CA ILE A 378 -21.26 -2.10 -22.28
C ILE A 378 -22.74 -1.71 -22.25
N MET A 379 -23.63 -2.52 -22.82
CA MET A 379 -25.07 -2.23 -22.88
C MET A 379 -25.68 -2.10 -21.48
N ARG A 380 -25.27 -2.94 -20.54
CA ARG A 380 -25.69 -2.86 -19.14
C ARG A 380 -25.29 -1.54 -18.50
N GLU A 381 -24.08 -1.04 -18.78
CA GLU A 381 -23.62 0.24 -18.27
C GLU A 381 -24.40 1.40 -18.86
N LEU A 382 -24.61 1.40 -20.18
CA LEU A 382 -25.36 2.42 -20.90
C LEU A 382 -26.82 2.48 -20.44
N ALA A 383 -27.46 1.32 -20.22
CA ALA A 383 -28.85 1.23 -19.76
C ALA A 383 -29.07 1.92 -18.40
N ARG A 384 -28.04 2.04 -17.58
CA ARG A 384 -28.09 2.78 -16.30
C ARG A 384 -27.51 4.20 -16.37
N GLY A 385 -27.21 4.69 -17.59
CA GLY A 385 -26.68 6.03 -17.85
C GLY A 385 -25.22 6.20 -17.42
N GLY A 386 -24.46 5.11 -17.30
CA GLY A 386 -23.05 5.12 -16.97
C GLY A 386 -22.15 5.11 -18.21
N GLN A 387 -20.85 5.20 -18.00
CA GLN A 387 -19.82 5.21 -19.03
C GLN A 387 -18.84 4.06 -18.83
N VAL A 388 -18.11 3.70 -19.88
CA VAL A 388 -17.20 2.55 -19.89
C VAL A 388 -15.78 2.96 -20.26
N TYR A 389 -14.80 2.51 -19.49
CA TYR A 389 -13.41 2.47 -19.92
C TYR A 389 -13.10 1.14 -20.59
N TYR A 390 -12.55 1.22 -21.82
CA TYR A 390 -11.98 0.08 -22.51
C TYR A 390 -10.48 0.27 -22.66
N VAL A 391 -9.68 -0.55 -21.97
CA VAL A 391 -8.22 -0.43 -21.94
C VAL A 391 -7.60 -1.35 -22.97
N TYR A 392 -6.89 -0.77 -23.94
CA TYR A 392 -6.08 -1.47 -24.91
C TYR A 392 -4.66 -0.90 -24.92
N ASN A 393 -3.71 -1.59 -24.31
CA ASN A 393 -2.37 -1.04 -24.03
C ASN A 393 -1.43 -1.07 -25.25
N ARG A 394 -1.93 -0.69 -26.41
CA ARG A 394 -1.14 -0.50 -27.64
C ARG A 394 -1.70 0.69 -28.41
N VAL A 395 -0.79 1.46 -29.02
CA VAL A 395 -1.19 2.57 -29.89
C VAL A 395 -1.64 2.03 -31.25
N ASN A 396 -0.86 1.10 -31.81
CA ASN A 396 -1.19 0.48 -33.10
C ASN A 396 -2.43 -0.42 -32.95
N GLY A 397 -3.43 -0.21 -33.79
CA GLY A 397 -4.68 -0.96 -33.83
C GLY A 397 -5.73 -0.53 -32.80
N ILE A 398 -5.53 0.59 -32.07
CA ILE A 398 -6.53 1.11 -31.13
C ILE A 398 -7.77 1.66 -31.86
N ASP A 399 -7.58 2.23 -33.02
CA ASP A 399 -8.58 2.69 -33.97
C ASP A 399 -9.44 1.52 -34.49
N GLU A 400 -8.82 0.41 -34.85
CA GLU A 400 -9.52 -0.82 -35.27
C GLU A 400 -10.38 -1.39 -34.12
N ILE A 401 -9.86 -1.40 -32.89
CA ILE A 401 -10.63 -1.82 -31.71
C ILE A 401 -11.82 -0.89 -31.48
N ALA A 402 -11.62 0.42 -31.61
CA ALA A 402 -12.71 1.38 -31.43
C ALA A 402 -13.79 1.24 -32.51
N ALA A 403 -13.39 1.01 -33.76
CA ALA A 403 -14.32 0.74 -34.88
C ALA A 403 -15.10 -0.57 -34.63
N GLY A 404 -14.42 -1.66 -34.25
CA GLY A 404 -15.07 -2.93 -33.91
C GLY A 404 -16.08 -2.82 -32.77
N LEU A 405 -15.76 -2.03 -31.73
CA LEU A 405 -16.69 -1.75 -30.64
C LEU A 405 -17.90 -0.91 -31.10
N SER A 406 -17.71 0.04 -32.02
CA SER A 406 -18.83 0.80 -32.61
C SER A 406 -19.76 -0.08 -33.45
N GLU A 407 -19.21 -1.10 -34.12
CA GLU A 407 -20.01 -2.10 -34.83
C GLU A 407 -20.73 -3.07 -33.87
N LEU A 408 -20.06 -3.44 -32.76
CA LEU A 408 -20.60 -4.35 -31.75
C LEU A 408 -21.74 -3.73 -30.95
N VAL A 409 -21.66 -2.40 -30.66
CA VAL A 409 -22.64 -1.63 -29.90
C VAL A 409 -22.95 -0.33 -30.67
N PRO A 410 -23.82 -0.38 -31.69
CA PRO A 410 -24.10 0.79 -32.55
C PRO A 410 -24.73 1.98 -31.84
N ASP A 411 -25.41 1.74 -30.72
CA ASP A 411 -26.05 2.77 -29.92
C ASP A 411 -25.10 3.56 -29.03
N ALA A 412 -23.84 3.13 -28.94
CA ALA A 412 -22.82 3.75 -28.09
C ALA A 412 -21.97 4.77 -28.86
N SER A 413 -21.72 5.93 -28.26
CA SER A 413 -20.71 6.87 -28.73
C SER A 413 -19.33 6.37 -28.28
N VAL A 414 -18.52 5.85 -29.23
CA VAL A 414 -17.20 5.32 -28.97
C VAL A 414 -16.11 6.28 -29.45
N ALA A 415 -15.15 6.58 -28.60
CA ALA A 415 -13.95 7.32 -28.98
C ALA A 415 -12.68 6.62 -28.47
N TYR A 416 -11.53 6.95 -29.05
CA TYR A 416 -10.27 6.41 -28.58
C TYR A 416 -9.26 7.50 -28.25
N ALA A 417 -8.33 7.21 -27.32
CA ALA A 417 -7.32 8.13 -26.84
C ALA A 417 -6.00 7.43 -26.50
N HIS A 418 -4.87 7.98 -26.94
CA HIS A 418 -3.54 7.44 -26.64
C HIS A 418 -2.48 8.54 -26.52
N GLY A 419 -1.35 8.23 -25.86
CA GLY A 419 -0.31 9.19 -25.54
C GLY A 419 0.48 9.78 -26.73
N GLN A 420 0.29 9.28 -27.96
CA GLN A 420 0.93 9.82 -29.16
C GLN A 420 0.03 10.81 -29.93
N MET A 421 -1.23 10.96 -29.51
CA MET A 421 -2.11 12.02 -30.04
C MET A 421 -1.58 13.39 -29.67
N SER A 422 -1.97 14.39 -30.46
CA SER A 422 -1.70 15.76 -30.07
C SER A 422 -2.40 16.06 -28.73
N GLU A 423 -1.75 16.84 -27.88
CA GLU A 423 -2.31 17.16 -26.56
C GLU A 423 -3.70 17.81 -26.66
N ARG A 424 -3.94 18.62 -27.70
CA ARG A 424 -5.24 19.26 -27.93
C ARG A 424 -6.35 18.27 -28.26
N GLU A 425 -6.05 17.27 -29.06
CA GLU A 425 -7.02 16.21 -29.40
C GLU A 425 -7.33 15.37 -28.19
N LEU A 426 -6.28 14.97 -27.45
CA LEU A 426 -6.46 14.21 -26.20
C LEU A 426 -7.32 14.96 -25.20
N GLU A 427 -7.05 16.25 -25.00
CA GLU A 427 -7.80 17.10 -24.09
C GLU A 427 -9.26 17.24 -24.54
N LYS A 428 -9.52 17.41 -25.83
CA LYS A 428 -10.86 17.49 -26.40
C LYS A 428 -11.67 16.22 -26.12
N ILE A 429 -11.07 15.05 -26.43
CA ILE A 429 -11.73 13.76 -26.21
C ILE A 429 -12.01 13.54 -24.72
N MET A 430 -11.03 13.83 -23.86
CA MET A 430 -11.21 13.70 -22.42
C MET A 430 -12.29 14.63 -21.87
N TYR A 431 -12.38 15.87 -22.37
CA TYR A 431 -13.42 16.81 -21.99
C TYR A 431 -14.81 16.32 -22.42
N GLN A 432 -14.94 15.82 -23.65
CA GLN A 432 -16.19 15.23 -24.15
C GLN A 432 -16.59 13.99 -23.31
N PHE A 433 -15.63 13.16 -22.95
CA PHE A 433 -15.90 11.99 -22.12
C PHE A 433 -16.34 12.38 -20.69
N ILE A 434 -15.69 13.37 -20.07
CA ILE A 434 -16.08 13.88 -18.74
C ILE A 434 -17.50 14.46 -18.76
N ASN A 435 -17.89 15.12 -19.85
CA ASN A 435 -19.23 15.70 -20.01
C ASN A 435 -20.31 14.70 -20.43
N GLY A 436 -19.95 13.42 -20.62
CA GLY A 436 -20.90 12.37 -21.00
C GLY A 436 -21.30 12.38 -22.48
N GLU A 437 -20.55 13.07 -23.35
CA GLU A 437 -20.77 13.06 -24.81
C GLU A 437 -20.22 11.77 -25.47
N ILE A 438 -19.37 11.06 -24.77
CA ILE A 438 -18.78 9.78 -25.17
C ILE A 438 -19.13 8.72 -24.13
N ASP A 439 -19.69 7.60 -24.58
CA ASP A 439 -20.12 6.51 -23.72
C ASP A 439 -19.00 5.52 -23.42
N VAL A 440 -18.20 5.20 -24.43
CA VAL A 440 -17.09 4.23 -24.33
C VAL A 440 -15.79 4.91 -24.74
N LEU A 441 -14.83 4.99 -23.82
CA LEU A 441 -13.50 5.49 -24.12
C LEU A 441 -12.51 4.33 -24.22
N VAL A 442 -12.06 4.08 -25.45
CA VAL A 442 -10.94 3.14 -25.73
C VAL A 442 -9.63 3.87 -25.48
N SER A 443 -8.81 3.37 -24.56
CA SER A 443 -7.59 4.09 -24.21
C SER A 443 -6.41 3.16 -23.91
N THR A 444 -5.22 3.68 -24.08
CA THR A 444 -4.02 3.06 -23.52
C THR A 444 -3.99 3.30 -21.99
N THR A 445 -2.91 3.00 -21.32
CA THR A 445 -2.74 3.26 -19.88
C THR A 445 -2.75 4.74 -19.47
N ILE A 446 -3.08 5.66 -20.38
CA ILE A 446 -3.18 7.10 -20.07
C ILE A 446 -4.22 7.40 -18.96
N ILE A 447 -5.28 6.59 -18.85
CA ILE A 447 -6.30 6.74 -17.80
C ILE A 447 -5.78 6.38 -16.40
N GLU A 448 -4.64 5.72 -16.31
CA GLU A 448 -3.94 5.45 -15.07
C GLU A 448 -3.52 6.74 -14.33
N THR A 449 -3.58 7.91 -14.98
CA THR A 449 -3.04 9.19 -14.51
C THR A 449 -3.93 9.99 -13.55
N GLY A 450 -4.73 9.36 -12.71
CA GLY A 450 -5.37 10.06 -11.58
C GLY A 450 -6.78 10.64 -11.86
N LEU A 451 -7.30 10.51 -13.08
CA LEU A 451 -8.62 11.05 -13.45
C LEU A 451 -9.74 10.45 -12.59
N ASP A 452 -10.57 11.33 -12.07
CA ASP A 452 -11.78 11.00 -11.34
C ASP A 452 -13.01 11.31 -12.18
N ILE A 453 -13.66 10.27 -12.70
CA ILE A 453 -14.92 10.39 -13.45
C ILE A 453 -15.92 9.47 -12.76
N SER A 454 -16.78 10.06 -11.96
CA SER A 454 -17.73 9.33 -11.10
C SER A 454 -18.76 8.51 -11.88
N ASN A 455 -19.02 8.86 -13.16
CA ASN A 455 -19.99 8.16 -14.00
C ASN A 455 -19.44 6.90 -14.68
N VAL A 456 -18.12 6.65 -14.60
CA VAL A 456 -17.50 5.43 -15.15
C VAL A 456 -17.52 4.33 -14.11
N ASN A 457 -18.40 3.33 -14.28
CA ASN A 457 -18.54 2.23 -13.34
C ASN A 457 -18.18 0.86 -13.96
N THR A 458 -17.87 0.82 -15.24
CA THR A 458 -17.43 -0.40 -15.91
C THR A 458 -16.07 -0.20 -16.57
N MET A 459 -15.14 -1.13 -16.32
CA MET A 459 -13.82 -1.18 -16.94
C MET A 459 -13.61 -2.52 -17.62
N ILE A 460 -13.14 -2.50 -18.87
CA ILE A 460 -12.79 -3.68 -19.64
C ILE A 460 -11.30 -3.57 -20.02
N ILE A 461 -10.49 -4.55 -19.66
CA ILE A 461 -9.07 -4.59 -19.99
C ILE A 461 -8.82 -5.72 -20.99
N HIS A 462 -8.48 -5.39 -22.23
CA HIS A 462 -8.41 -6.32 -23.36
C HIS A 462 -7.33 -7.41 -23.22
N ASP A 463 -6.09 -7.03 -22.96
CA ASP A 463 -4.93 -7.93 -22.82
C ASP A 463 -4.36 -7.81 -21.39
N ALA A 464 -5.15 -8.17 -20.36
CA ALA A 464 -4.77 -8.01 -18.96
C ALA A 464 -3.49 -8.79 -18.58
N ASP A 465 -3.22 -9.91 -19.28
CA ASP A 465 -2.01 -10.72 -19.10
C ASP A 465 -0.71 -10.00 -19.44
N LYS A 466 -0.78 -8.91 -20.21
CA LYS A 466 0.39 -8.09 -20.62
C LYS A 466 0.69 -6.94 -19.66
N LEU A 467 -0.19 -6.66 -18.70
CA LEU A 467 -0.03 -5.58 -17.74
C LEU A 467 0.58 -6.08 -16.43
N GLY A 468 1.28 -5.20 -15.73
CA GLY A 468 1.77 -5.48 -14.38
C GLY A 468 0.66 -5.48 -13.34
N LEU A 469 0.86 -6.17 -12.23
CA LEU A 469 -0.12 -6.29 -11.16
C LEU A 469 -0.52 -4.93 -10.58
N SER A 470 0.45 -4.07 -10.30
CA SER A 470 0.22 -2.69 -9.83
C SER A 470 -0.57 -1.86 -10.83
N GLN A 471 -0.30 -2.01 -12.14
CA GLN A 471 -1.04 -1.30 -13.19
C GLN A 471 -2.49 -1.75 -13.26
N LEU A 472 -2.73 -3.06 -13.23
CA LEU A 472 -4.09 -3.63 -13.23
C LEU A 472 -4.87 -3.14 -12.00
N TYR A 473 -4.23 -3.07 -10.85
CA TYR A 473 -4.85 -2.57 -9.63
C TYR A 473 -5.17 -1.07 -9.72
N GLN A 474 -4.25 -0.26 -10.21
CA GLN A 474 -4.48 1.17 -10.43
C GLN A 474 -5.60 1.43 -11.43
N LEU A 475 -5.61 0.68 -12.54
CA LEU A 475 -6.69 0.77 -13.54
C LEU A 475 -8.03 0.36 -12.91
N ARG A 476 -8.09 -0.77 -12.21
CA ARG A 476 -9.31 -1.21 -11.50
C ARG A 476 -9.83 -0.12 -10.57
N GLY A 477 -8.95 0.56 -9.84
CA GLY A 477 -9.31 1.65 -8.93
C GLY A 477 -9.85 2.91 -9.62
N ARG A 478 -9.85 2.99 -10.96
CA ARG A 478 -10.44 4.12 -11.72
C ARG A 478 -11.95 4.05 -11.86
N VAL A 479 -12.56 2.91 -11.54
CA VAL A 479 -14.01 2.73 -11.44
C VAL A 479 -14.41 2.58 -9.97
N GLY A 480 -15.71 2.64 -9.66
CA GLY A 480 -16.21 2.48 -8.30
C GLY A 480 -16.06 3.71 -7.42
N ARG A 481 -16.30 4.89 -7.99
CA ARG A 481 -16.26 6.18 -7.30
C ARG A 481 -17.65 6.80 -7.09
N SER A 482 -18.66 6.01 -7.31
CA SER A 482 -20.06 6.35 -7.06
C SER A 482 -20.68 5.29 -6.13
N ASN A 483 -21.89 5.55 -5.65
CA ASN A 483 -22.69 4.59 -4.88
C ASN A 483 -23.24 3.42 -5.73
N ARG A 484 -22.85 3.35 -7.02
CA ARG A 484 -23.27 2.29 -7.94
C ARG A 484 -22.28 1.13 -7.92
N THR A 485 -22.79 -0.09 -8.03
CA THR A 485 -21.94 -1.28 -8.20
C THR A 485 -21.08 -1.16 -9.45
N SER A 486 -19.79 -1.37 -9.32
CA SER A 486 -18.82 -1.22 -10.39
C SER A 486 -18.19 -2.54 -10.78
N TYR A 487 -17.79 -2.65 -12.03
CA TYR A 487 -17.32 -3.87 -12.65
C TYR A 487 -15.95 -3.67 -13.31
N ALA A 488 -15.07 -4.66 -13.16
CA ALA A 488 -13.79 -4.72 -13.86
C ALA A 488 -13.64 -6.09 -14.53
N PHE A 489 -13.56 -6.10 -15.85
CA PHE A 489 -13.38 -7.30 -16.65
C PHE A 489 -11.92 -7.37 -17.14
N LEU A 490 -11.16 -8.32 -16.63
CA LEU A 490 -9.77 -8.57 -17.00
C LEU A 490 -9.73 -9.70 -18.02
N MET A 491 -9.57 -9.34 -19.30
CA MET A 491 -9.63 -10.31 -20.39
C MET A 491 -8.24 -10.81 -20.78
N TYR A 492 -8.13 -12.09 -21.15
CA TYR A 492 -6.91 -12.73 -21.61
C TYR A 492 -7.17 -13.63 -22.83
N LYS A 493 -6.13 -13.96 -23.59
CA LYS A 493 -6.21 -14.92 -24.71
C LYS A 493 -5.94 -16.35 -24.22
N ARG A 494 -6.60 -17.33 -24.85
CA ARG A 494 -6.78 -18.74 -24.45
C ARG A 494 -5.57 -19.50 -23.88
N ASP A 495 -4.35 -19.13 -24.18
CA ASP A 495 -3.17 -19.96 -23.82
C ASP A 495 -2.32 -19.41 -22.66
N LYS A 496 -2.77 -18.36 -21.96
CA LYS A 496 -1.90 -17.67 -20.96
C LYS A 496 -2.63 -17.21 -19.71
N MET A 497 -3.32 -18.10 -19.03
CA MET A 497 -3.80 -17.82 -17.66
C MET A 497 -2.59 -17.75 -16.73
N LEU A 498 -2.07 -16.53 -16.51
CA LEU A 498 -0.92 -16.32 -15.67
C LEU A 498 -1.33 -16.22 -14.19
N LYS A 499 -0.51 -16.74 -13.30
CA LYS A 499 -0.62 -16.62 -11.83
C LYS A 499 -0.84 -15.18 -11.36
N ARG A 500 -0.47 -14.17 -12.16
CA ARG A 500 -0.70 -12.75 -11.89
C ARG A 500 -2.17 -12.36 -11.84
N LEU A 501 -2.98 -12.89 -12.75
CA LEU A 501 -4.42 -12.59 -12.79
C LEU A 501 -5.14 -13.24 -11.62
N SER A 502 -4.72 -14.45 -11.22
CA SER A 502 -5.22 -15.14 -10.02
C SER A 502 -4.91 -14.36 -8.74
N ALA A 503 -3.76 -13.67 -8.67
CA ALA A 503 -3.40 -12.85 -7.53
C ALA A 503 -4.34 -11.64 -7.35
N ILE A 504 -4.89 -11.08 -8.45
CA ILE A 504 -5.87 -9.97 -8.36
C ILE A 504 -7.22 -10.47 -7.84
N LEU A 505 -7.64 -11.69 -8.21
CA LEU A 505 -8.86 -12.29 -7.68
C LEU A 505 -8.76 -12.54 -6.16
N GLY A 506 -7.57 -12.89 -5.67
CA GLY A 506 -7.31 -13.08 -4.24
C GLY A 506 -7.28 -11.78 -3.43
N VAL A 507 -7.30 -10.59 -4.08
CA VAL A 507 -7.22 -9.28 -3.45
C VAL A 507 -8.41 -8.43 -3.90
N THR A 508 -9.61 -8.89 -3.56
CA THR A 508 -10.88 -8.22 -3.88
C THR A 508 -11.21 -7.09 -2.89
N GLU A 509 -10.61 -7.11 -1.70
CA GLU A 509 -10.85 -6.12 -0.66
C GLU A 509 -10.27 -4.75 -1.05
N LEU A 510 -10.99 -3.69 -0.70
CA LEU A 510 -10.51 -2.31 -0.76
C LEU A 510 -9.37 -2.12 0.27
N GLY A 511 -8.44 -1.21 0.00
CA GLY A 511 -7.28 -0.98 0.89
C GLY A 511 -6.08 -1.90 0.64
N SER A 512 -6.11 -2.69 -0.43
CA SER A 512 -5.06 -3.68 -0.72
C SER A 512 -3.91 -3.15 -1.58
N GLY A 513 -3.87 -1.86 -1.94
CA GLY A 513 -2.85 -1.29 -2.83
C GLY A 513 -1.43 -1.48 -2.33
N TYR A 514 -1.23 -1.28 -1.04
CA TYR A 514 0.05 -1.56 -0.39
C TYR A 514 0.46 -3.04 -0.50
N ARG A 515 -0.47 -3.96 -0.21
CA ARG A 515 -0.23 -5.42 -0.32
C ARG A 515 0.08 -5.85 -1.75
N ILE A 516 -0.58 -5.22 -2.73
CA ILE A 516 -0.33 -5.50 -4.16
C ILE A 516 1.01 -4.96 -4.61
N ALA A 517 1.40 -3.76 -4.17
CA ALA A 517 2.73 -3.22 -4.45
C ALA A 517 3.81 -4.16 -3.90
N MET A 518 3.62 -4.70 -2.69
CA MET A 518 4.49 -5.74 -2.12
C MET A 518 4.49 -7.02 -2.95
N ARG A 519 3.32 -7.48 -3.38
CA ARG A 519 3.18 -8.71 -4.18
C ARG A 519 3.79 -8.57 -5.59
N ASP A 520 3.62 -7.41 -6.23
CA ASP A 520 4.25 -7.12 -7.52
C ASP A 520 5.79 -7.15 -7.42
N LEU A 521 6.30 -6.66 -6.31
CA LEU A 521 7.72 -6.68 -5.96
C LEU A 521 8.23 -8.11 -5.75
N GLU A 522 7.48 -8.97 -5.08
CA GLU A 522 7.79 -10.39 -4.92
C GLU A 522 7.80 -11.14 -6.26
N ILE A 523 6.84 -10.85 -7.15
CA ILE A 523 6.69 -11.53 -8.44
C ILE A 523 7.74 -11.08 -9.46
N ARG A 524 8.05 -9.78 -9.51
CA ARG A 524 9.04 -9.22 -10.45
C ARG A 524 10.48 -9.46 -10.02
N GLY A 525 10.68 -9.77 -8.73
CA GLY A 525 11.98 -9.67 -8.12
C GLY A 525 12.40 -8.21 -7.94
N ALA A 526 13.33 -7.96 -7.08
CA ALA A 526 13.78 -6.60 -6.75
C ALA A 526 14.74 -5.98 -7.80
N GLY A 527 14.72 -6.47 -9.01
CA GLY A 527 15.55 -5.98 -10.11
C GLY A 527 15.26 -4.51 -10.42
N ASN A 528 16.21 -3.63 -10.29
CA ASN A 528 16.20 -2.19 -10.61
C ASN A 528 15.63 -1.21 -9.56
N LEU A 529 15.39 -1.63 -8.32
CA LEU A 529 14.79 -0.75 -7.31
C LEU A 529 15.71 0.37 -6.80
N LEU A 530 16.99 0.10 -6.70
CA LEU A 530 17.99 1.01 -6.12
C LEU A 530 19.15 1.35 -7.07
N GLY A 531 19.01 1.01 -8.37
CA GLY A 531 20.05 1.12 -9.39
C GLY A 531 20.64 -0.25 -9.74
N GLU A 532 21.22 -0.37 -10.94
CA GLU A 532 21.74 -1.63 -11.49
C GLU A 532 22.75 -2.36 -10.60
N ARG A 533 23.50 -1.63 -9.77
CA ARG A 533 24.49 -2.21 -8.83
C ARG A 533 23.88 -2.88 -7.62
N GLN A 534 22.65 -2.54 -7.22
CA GLN A 534 22.04 -3.03 -5.98
C GLN A 534 20.98 -4.14 -6.19
N SER A 535 20.42 -4.25 -7.39
CA SER A 535 19.49 -5.33 -7.72
C SER A 535 20.09 -6.72 -7.50
N GLY A 536 21.35 -6.92 -7.86
CA GLY A 536 22.05 -8.18 -7.65
C GLY A 536 22.31 -8.54 -6.17
N HIS A 537 22.37 -7.55 -5.27
CA HIS A 537 22.56 -7.79 -3.84
C HIS A 537 21.28 -8.24 -3.15
N MET A 538 20.15 -7.68 -3.52
CA MET A 538 18.85 -8.05 -2.98
C MET A 538 18.40 -9.43 -3.50
N GLU A 539 18.65 -9.74 -4.77
CA GLU A 539 18.44 -11.09 -5.32
C GLU A 539 19.32 -12.15 -4.62
N ALA A 540 20.52 -11.77 -4.18
CA ALA A 540 21.46 -12.70 -3.56
C ALA A 540 21.04 -13.17 -2.18
N VAL A 541 20.33 -12.37 -1.39
CA VAL A 541 19.95 -12.69 0.01
C VAL A 541 18.44 -12.75 0.24
N GLY A 542 17.63 -12.35 -0.73
CA GLY A 542 16.20 -12.20 -0.60
C GLY A 542 15.82 -10.84 0.01
N TYR A 543 14.55 -10.47 -0.25
CA TYR A 543 14.03 -9.14 0.05
C TYR A 543 14.03 -8.79 1.54
N ASP A 544 13.43 -9.64 2.38
CA ASP A 544 13.24 -9.34 3.80
C ASP A 544 14.58 -9.27 4.56
N LEU A 545 15.51 -10.19 4.25
CA LEU A 545 16.84 -10.16 4.86
C LEU A 545 17.63 -8.92 4.42
N TYR A 546 17.48 -8.49 3.15
CA TYR A 546 18.10 -7.26 2.67
C TYR A 546 17.54 -6.04 3.43
N CYS A 547 16.22 -5.96 3.63
CA CYS A 547 15.56 -4.89 4.39
C CYS A 547 15.99 -4.85 5.85
N LYS A 548 16.08 -6.02 6.51
CA LYS A 548 16.59 -6.16 7.88
C LYS A 548 18.02 -5.62 8.00
N MET A 549 18.90 -6.00 7.06
CA MET A 549 20.29 -5.52 7.01
C MET A 549 20.37 -4.01 6.76
N LEU A 550 19.51 -3.46 5.90
CA LEU A 550 19.49 -2.04 5.59
C LEU A 550 18.98 -1.21 6.78
N ASN A 551 17.93 -1.66 7.45
CA ASN A 551 17.41 -1.02 8.65
C ASN A 551 18.48 -0.96 9.76
N GLN A 552 19.16 -2.09 10.04
CA GLN A 552 20.25 -2.13 10.97
C GLN A 552 21.38 -1.16 10.60
N ALA A 553 21.79 -1.13 9.33
CA ALA A 553 22.84 -0.23 8.87
C ALA A 553 22.49 1.25 8.98
N VAL A 554 21.20 1.61 8.78
CA VAL A 554 20.72 2.98 8.96
C VAL A 554 20.69 3.39 10.43
N MET A 555 20.24 2.51 11.33
CA MET A 555 20.30 2.75 12.78
C MET A 555 21.73 2.93 13.26
N GLU A 556 22.67 2.06 12.81
CA GLU A 556 24.10 2.23 13.06
C GLU A 556 24.63 3.59 12.59
N ALA A 557 24.26 3.99 11.37
CA ALA A 557 24.70 5.24 10.77
C ALA A 557 24.10 6.48 11.45
N LYS A 558 22.92 6.37 12.06
CA LYS A 558 22.29 7.42 12.90
C LYS A 558 22.93 7.51 14.29
N GLY A 559 23.75 6.55 14.70
CA GLY A 559 24.34 6.49 16.04
C GLY A 559 23.34 6.01 17.11
N GLU A 560 22.20 5.47 16.70
CA GLU A 560 21.26 4.85 17.61
C GLU A 560 21.87 3.54 18.14
N LYS A 561 21.79 3.31 19.46
CA LYS A 561 22.21 2.02 20.03
C LYS A 561 21.26 0.97 19.46
N ILE A 562 21.80 0.07 18.64
CA ILE A 562 21.07 -1.13 18.27
C ILE A 562 20.88 -1.90 19.58
N GLN A 563 19.65 -2.01 20.05
CA GLN A 563 19.34 -3.13 20.93
C GLN A 563 19.61 -4.36 20.06
N GLU A 564 20.60 -5.15 20.40
CA GLU A 564 20.81 -6.43 19.74
C GLU A 564 19.50 -7.20 19.94
N ASP A 565 18.74 -7.32 18.86
CA ASP A 565 17.52 -8.15 18.81
C ASP A 565 17.98 -9.58 19.07
N PHE A 566 17.87 -10.03 20.30
CA PHE A 566 18.11 -11.43 20.62
C PHE A 566 16.83 -12.22 20.43
N GLU A 567 16.94 -13.40 19.86
CA GLU A 567 15.82 -14.32 19.72
C GLU A 567 15.78 -15.26 20.93
N THR A 568 14.62 -15.34 21.56
CA THR A 568 14.42 -16.28 22.68
C THR A 568 14.01 -17.64 22.13
N SER A 569 14.82 -18.65 22.41
CA SER A 569 14.49 -20.04 22.13
C SER A 569 13.99 -20.74 23.39
N VAL A 570 12.88 -21.48 23.25
CA VAL A 570 12.28 -22.27 24.34
C VAL A 570 12.24 -23.73 23.92
N ASP A 571 12.94 -24.58 24.63
CA ASP A 571 12.99 -26.03 24.45
C ASP A 571 12.53 -26.75 25.72
N ILE A 572 11.28 -27.24 25.65
CA ILE A 572 10.62 -27.94 26.76
C ILE A 572 10.23 -29.35 26.31
N ASP A 573 10.41 -30.34 27.16
CA ASP A 573 10.06 -31.74 26.89
C ASP A 573 8.56 -32.00 27.00
N ILE A 574 7.77 -31.37 26.13
CA ILE A 574 6.31 -31.57 26.02
C ILE A 574 5.91 -31.69 24.58
N ASP A 575 4.83 -32.45 24.31
CA ASP A 575 4.19 -32.48 23.00
C ASP A 575 3.56 -31.12 22.69
N ALA A 576 4.12 -30.41 21.73
CA ALA A 576 3.70 -29.06 21.34
C ALA A 576 3.65 -28.93 19.81
N PHE A 577 2.51 -29.32 19.23
CA PHE A 577 2.30 -29.30 17.78
C PHE A 577 0.81 -29.21 17.45
N ILE A 578 0.47 -28.91 16.20
CA ILE A 578 -0.91 -28.90 15.70
C ILE A 578 -1.21 -30.26 15.06
N PRO A 579 -2.06 -31.12 15.65
CA PRO A 579 -2.40 -32.41 15.06
C PRO A 579 -3.06 -32.27 13.67
N SER A 580 -2.69 -33.14 12.72
CA SER A 580 -3.29 -33.14 11.38
C SER A 580 -4.77 -33.49 11.38
N ALA A 581 -5.27 -34.14 12.45
CA ALA A 581 -6.70 -34.36 12.65
C ALA A 581 -7.45 -33.07 13.02
N TYR A 582 -6.79 -32.13 13.69
CA TYR A 582 -7.37 -30.85 14.09
C TYR A 582 -7.36 -29.81 12.95
N ILE A 583 -6.22 -29.63 12.28
CA ILE A 583 -6.11 -28.80 11.08
C ILE A 583 -5.56 -29.63 9.92
N LYS A 584 -6.44 -30.06 9.02
CA LYS A 584 -6.12 -30.93 7.88
C LYS A 584 -5.36 -30.22 6.76
N ASN A 585 -5.61 -28.92 6.58
CA ASN A 585 -5.02 -28.14 5.51
C ASN A 585 -3.64 -27.62 5.93
N GLU A 586 -2.57 -28.02 5.23
CA GLU A 586 -1.19 -27.63 5.53
C GLU A 586 -0.98 -26.10 5.49
N PHE A 587 -1.67 -25.38 4.60
CA PHE A 587 -1.58 -23.92 4.55
C PHE A 587 -2.18 -23.26 5.77
N GLN A 588 -3.35 -23.73 6.22
CA GLN A 588 -3.97 -23.23 7.44
C GLN A 588 -3.12 -23.57 8.67
N LYS A 589 -2.54 -24.77 8.67
CA LYS A 589 -1.64 -25.22 9.73
C LYS A 589 -0.41 -24.32 9.83
N LEU A 590 0.21 -23.99 8.69
CA LEU A 590 1.37 -23.11 8.61
C LEU A 590 1.03 -21.67 9.03
N ASP A 591 -0.12 -21.16 8.62
CA ASP A 591 -0.62 -19.84 9.01
C ASP A 591 -0.83 -19.75 10.52
N MET A 592 -1.41 -20.79 11.12
CA MET A 592 -1.57 -20.87 12.58
C MET A 592 -0.24 -20.92 13.31
N TYR A 593 0.75 -21.71 12.85
CA TYR A 593 2.09 -21.72 13.44
C TYR A 593 2.72 -20.32 13.43
N LYS A 594 2.59 -19.60 12.33
CA LYS A 594 3.14 -18.25 12.22
C LYS A 594 2.48 -17.27 13.19
N ARG A 595 1.16 -17.34 13.30
CA ARG A 595 0.41 -16.46 14.20
C ARG A 595 0.67 -16.79 15.66
N ILE A 596 0.80 -18.08 15.99
CA ILE A 596 1.21 -18.52 17.32
C ILE A 596 2.64 -18.06 17.61
N ALA A 597 3.55 -18.16 16.64
CA ALA A 597 4.91 -17.65 16.78
C ALA A 597 4.98 -16.11 16.96
N SER A 598 3.97 -15.35 16.57
CA SER A 598 3.93 -13.88 16.74
C SER A 598 3.31 -13.40 18.05
N ILE A 599 2.89 -14.28 18.95
CA ILE A 599 2.33 -13.93 20.27
C ILE A 599 3.41 -13.24 21.12
N GLN A 600 3.07 -12.06 21.65
CA GLN A 600 3.96 -11.23 22.47
C GLN A 600 3.45 -10.97 23.89
N ASN A 601 2.18 -11.24 24.16
CA ASN A 601 1.58 -11.01 25.48
C ASN A 601 0.37 -11.93 25.73
N ALA A 602 -0.13 -11.89 26.98
CA ALA A 602 -1.26 -12.72 27.42
C ALA A 602 -2.58 -12.39 26.69
N ASP A 603 -2.82 -11.14 26.29
CA ASP A 603 -4.02 -10.75 25.56
C ASP A 603 -4.06 -11.41 24.17
N GLU A 604 -2.94 -11.39 23.45
CA GLU A 604 -2.81 -12.05 22.13
C GLU A 604 -2.90 -13.58 22.23
N TYR A 605 -2.41 -14.14 23.34
CA TYR A 605 -2.62 -15.56 23.64
C TYR A 605 -4.12 -15.88 23.77
N GLY A 606 -4.87 -15.04 24.49
CA GLY A 606 -6.33 -15.21 24.65
C GLY A 606 -7.07 -15.10 23.32
N GLU A 607 -6.76 -14.09 22.50
CA GLU A 607 -7.35 -13.90 21.16
C GLU A 607 -7.07 -15.11 20.24
N MET A 608 -5.84 -15.64 20.27
CA MET A 608 -5.47 -16.79 19.46
C MET A 608 -6.15 -18.08 19.92
N LEU A 609 -6.32 -18.25 21.23
CA LEU A 609 -7.06 -19.37 21.83
C LEU A 609 -8.52 -19.37 21.37
N ASP A 610 -9.18 -18.21 21.49
CA ASP A 610 -10.58 -18.03 21.09
C ASP A 610 -10.76 -18.30 19.58
N GLU A 611 -9.86 -17.77 18.74
CA GLU A 611 -9.92 -17.99 17.29
C GLU A 611 -9.75 -19.47 16.91
N LEU A 612 -8.83 -20.18 17.54
CA LEU A 612 -8.64 -21.61 17.26
C LEU A 612 -9.87 -22.43 17.64
N ILE A 613 -10.50 -22.11 18.77
CA ILE A 613 -11.73 -22.76 19.21
C ILE A 613 -12.89 -22.46 18.25
N ASP A 614 -13.06 -21.18 17.86
CA ASP A 614 -14.13 -20.75 16.97
C ASP A 614 -14.03 -21.38 15.57
N ARG A 615 -12.80 -21.52 15.05
CA ARG A 615 -12.58 -21.98 13.67
C ARG A 615 -12.47 -23.48 13.53
N PHE A 616 -11.89 -24.16 14.52
CA PHE A 616 -11.52 -25.56 14.41
C PHE A 616 -12.12 -26.44 15.52
N GLY A 617 -12.82 -25.87 16.49
CA GLY A 617 -13.45 -26.58 17.59
C GLY A 617 -12.53 -26.74 18.82
N GLU A 618 -12.87 -27.69 19.69
CA GLU A 618 -12.17 -27.92 20.95
C GLU A 618 -10.66 -28.15 20.76
N LEU A 619 -9.84 -27.42 21.55
CA LEU A 619 -8.40 -27.40 21.38
C LEU A 619 -7.75 -28.68 21.90
N PRO A 620 -7.04 -29.47 21.08
CA PRO A 620 -6.33 -30.64 21.55
C PRO A 620 -5.14 -30.27 22.46
N LYS A 621 -4.83 -31.15 23.42
CA LYS A 621 -3.73 -30.91 24.41
C LYS A 621 -2.38 -30.51 23.78
N PRO A 622 -1.88 -31.12 22.67
CA PRO A 622 -0.64 -30.67 22.05
C PRO A 622 -0.70 -29.26 21.47
N ALA A 623 -1.86 -28.83 20.94
CA ALA A 623 -2.03 -27.48 20.44
C ALA A 623 -2.16 -26.46 21.59
N ALA A 624 -2.80 -26.81 22.69
CA ALA A 624 -2.81 -25.98 23.91
C ALA A 624 -1.40 -25.79 24.49
N ASN A 625 -0.60 -26.86 24.53
CA ASN A 625 0.80 -26.79 24.94
C ASN A 625 1.61 -25.86 24.03
N LEU A 626 1.37 -25.90 22.72
CA LEU A 626 2.05 -25.03 21.74
C LEU A 626 1.78 -23.55 22.00
N LEU A 627 0.53 -23.18 22.29
CA LEU A 627 0.15 -21.82 22.67
C LEU A 627 0.84 -21.37 23.97
N LEU A 628 0.88 -22.26 24.97
CA LEU A 628 1.59 -21.98 26.23
C LEU A 628 3.09 -21.78 26.04
N VAL A 629 3.73 -22.60 25.21
CA VAL A 629 5.15 -22.43 24.86
C VAL A 629 5.40 -21.09 24.16
N ALA A 630 4.48 -20.65 23.30
CA ALA A 630 4.60 -19.34 22.66
C ALA A 630 4.46 -18.19 23.68
N LEU A 631 3.54 -18.27 24.62
CA LEU A 631 3.43 -17.31 25.72
C LEU A 631 4.66 -17.29 26.61
N ILE A 632 5.18 -18.47 27.02
CA ILE A 632 6.42 -18.57 27.81
C ILE A 632 7.58 -17.93 27.05
N ARG A 633 7.68 -18.13 25.73
CA ARG A 633 8.71 -17.49 24.91
C ARG A 633 8.59 -15.97 24.91
N ALA A 634 7.37 -15.44 24.79
CA ALA A 634 7.10 -14.00 24.81
C ALA A 634 7.51 -13.37 26.17
N GLU A 635 7.11 -13.97 27.26
CA GLU A 635 7.44 -13.52 28.61
C GLU A 635 8.95 -13.65 28.92
N ALA A 636 9.56 -14.75 28.47
CA ALA A 636 11.00 -14.95 28.59
C ALA A 636 11.79 -13.91 27.81
N HIS A 637 11.34 -13.57 26.60
CA HIS A 637 11.92 -12.50 25.78
C HIS A 637 11.84 -11.14 26.49
N ALA A 638 10.69 -10.80 27.03
CA ALA A 638 10.47 -9.57 27.80
C ALA A 638 11.38 -9.50 29.05
N ALA A 639 11.72 -10.65 29.62
CA ALA A 639 12.63 -10.76 30.76
C ALA A 639 14.13 -10.78 30.39
N GLY A 640 14.49 -10.70 29.09
CA GLY A 640 15.90 -10.73 28.66
C GLY A 640 16.51 -12.14 28.57
N VAL A 641 15.69 -13.19 28.45
CA VAL A 641 16.15 -14.57 28.35
C VAL A 641 16.41 -14.92 26.88
N VAL A 642 17.65 -15.35 26.57
CA VAL A 642 18.05 -15.80 25.23
C VAL A 642 17.64 -17.25 24.99
N GLN A 643 17.80 -18.10 25.99
CA GLN A 643 17.45 -19.50 25.87
C GLN A 643 16.87 -20.07 27.16
N LEU A 644 15.76 -20.77 27.06
CA LEU A 644 15.14 -21.52 28.14
C LEU A 644 15.08 -23.00 27.74
N VAL A 645 15.74 -23.86 28.50
CA VAL A 645 15.74 -25.31 28.26
C VAL A 645 15.25 -26.02 29.52
N HIS A 646 14.19 -26.81 29.38
CA HIS A 646 13.67 -27.65 30.44
C HIS A 646 13.75 -29.11 30.04
N LYS A 647 14.60 -29.89 30.76
CA LYS A 647 14.74 -31.32 30.51
C LYS A 647 14.61 -32.08 31.83
N GLY A 648 13.64 -32.96 31.92
CA GLY A 648 13.37 -33.79 33.09
C GLY A 648 13.00 -32.94 34.31
N LYS A 649 13.92 -32.72 35.25
CA LYS A 649 13.73 -31.93 36.48
C LYS A 649 14.56 -30.66 36.52
N GLU A 650 15.33 -30.37 35.49
CA GLU A 650 16.22 -29.22 35.42
C GLU A 650 15.68 -28.17 34.41
N THR A 651 15.65 -26.92 34.88
CA THR A 651 15.40 -25.77 33.98
C THR A 651 16.66 -24.92 33.91
N ARG A 652 17.19 -24.72 32.71
CA ARG A 652 18.34 -23.85 32.47
C ARG A 652 17.86 -22.59 31.72
N ILE A 653 18.21 -21.44 32.27
CA ILE A 653 17.88 -20.14 31.72
C ILE A 653 19.18 -19.42 31.39
N TYR A 654 19.31 -19.00 30.12
CA TYR A 654 20.46 -18.22 29.67
C TYR A 654 19.98 -16.79 29.41
N MET A 655 20.60 -15.85 30.09
CA MET A 655 20.26 -14.42 29.98
C MET A 655 21.11 -13.76 28.89
N HIS A 656 20.58 -12.64 28.35
CA HIS A 656 21.29 -11.81 27.34
C HIS A 656 22.52 -11.14 27.98
#